data_e718501d951829c983b77072f3c57c74
#
_entry.id   e718501d951829c983b77072f3c57c74
#
_cell.length_a   1.000
_cell.length_b   1.000
_cell.length_c   1.000
_cell.angle_alpha   90.00
_cell.angle_beta   90.00
_cell.angle_gamma   90.00
#
_symmetry.space_group_name_H-M   'P 1'
#
loop_
_entity.id
_entity.type
_entity.pdbx_description
1 polymer ?
#
loop_
_entity_poly.entity_id
_entity_poly.type
_entity_poly.pdbx_seq_one_letter_code
_entity_poly.pdbx_strand_id
1 'polypeptide(L)'
;MNKKIRVIARGSRLSRLQVEEVFKNFPELAYEIKYLESYGDKNQQISLLNGEAPADIFTRELDDAIRQGDADIAIHSAKDLPYPLPEDIEVIALFPAFDTTDSLVSRDHKKLAELPAGSIIGTSSPLRKKGLNELRPDLTIKGIRGCIEERVQQVKDGKYDAAIVATCALKRLGMEDEIAEVLPFPTHPLQGFLAITGKKVKSEERRMKNQNAESSSASEQENSSLFTLRSSLKNLLNSQGSVSLVGFGPGDPDLLTIKAAKAIDAADIIFYDDLIDDSFLADKKAEKIYVGKRAGYHHKEQEDINRLLLEAAREGKNVVRLKGGDPMIFAHGSEEIEYLESNLIKVNVIPGITTASALAASQKISLTHRDFSSSVALVSGHTPQPVTPDAETLVYYMGAKQLQAIATQLIDKEGWAFNTPVLLTYNVSRPDEQTFETTLWNLRNGEMQNLPTPLIALIGNVAGLKHHQASDIKPTLYTGTLPAIEKRKADYTYTPLIEISYHPSYFTKILEDHYFERYDGKSFTKYCEWDESQALYYIFTSQYGVHATLDYYDLIFKEQEEHVFISIGDTTTEALHKAGVKNVIQVEQDNRYGVIEWFKKEKERLDAEKPRYEQIMKKLDELDDPDEQDAYYYKEEDFLQRYENRLVFYPHSSLSPEDIPLALQELGFNVLSAVVYNNELPKNPRRVNLNHFKRIVFTSPSTIDNFIKLYGKLPENTEFITRGPITQAHLEEVLNK
;
A
#
# COMPACT_ATOMS: atom_id res chain seq x y z
N MET A 1 -31.49 -7.22 -56.99
CA MET A 1 -32.31 -7.07 -55.76
C MET A 1 -31.40 -6.60 -54.65
N ASN A 2 -31.66 -5.47 -54.04
CA ASN A 2 -30.87 -5.02 -52.88
C ASN A 2 -30.99 -6.10 -51.77
N LYS A 3 -29.87 -6.64 -51.30
CA LYS A 3 -29.85 -7.63 -50.21
C LYS A 3 -30.42 -6.96 -48.96
N LYS A 4 -31.40 -7.61 -48.33
CA LYS A 4 -31.98 -7.14 -47.07
C LYS A 4 -30.95 -7.22 -45.95
N ILE A 5 -30.93 -6.24 -45.05
CA ILE A 5 -30.11 -6.22 -43.86
C ILE A 5 -30.70 -7.23 -42.87
N ARG A 6 -29.90 -8.17 -42.41
CA ARG A 6 -30.33 -9.15 -41.40
C ARG A 6 -30.14 -8.58 -40.00
N VAL A 7 -31.26 -8.37 -39.31
CA VAL A 7 -31.29 -7.74 -37.99
C VAL A 7 -31.66 -8.78 -36.96
N ILE A 8 -31.02 -8.71 -35.81
CA ILE A 8 -31.36 -9.52 -34.66
C ILE A 8 -31.68 -8.62 -33.46
N ALA A 9 -32.72 -9.03 -32.70
CA ALA A 9 -33.10 -8.34 -31.48
C ALA A 9 -33.77 -9.29 -30.50
N ARG A 10 -34.00 -8.86 -29.26
CA ARG A 10 -34.75 -9.63 -28.25
C ARG A 10 -36.24 -9.73 -28.60
N GLY A 11 -36.88 -10.78 -28.14
CA GLY A 11 -38.26 -11.08 -28.50
C GLY A 11 -39.35 -10.24 -27.82
N SER A 12 -39.02 -9.42 -26.79
CA SER A 12 -40.01 -8.62 -26.06
C SER A 12 -40.72 -7.59 -26.94
N ARG A 13 -41.96 -7.22 -26.60
CA ARG A 13 -42.68 -6.16 -27.30
C ARG A 13 -41.92 -4.84 -27.34
N LEU A 14 -41.29 -4.45 -26.23
CA LEU A 14 -40.43 -3.27 -26.18
C LEU A 14 -39.29 -3.33 -27.21
N SER A 15 -38.62 -4.48 -27.33
CA SER A 15 -37.50 -4.62 -28.30
C SER A 15 -38.01 -4.53 -29.75
N ARG A 16 -39.22 -5.03 -30.06
CA ARG A 16 -39.81 -4.88 -31.37
C ARG A 16 -40.07 -3.42 -31.73
N LEU A 17 -40.65 -2.66 -30.81
CA LEU A 17 -40.87 -1.21 -30.97
C LEU A 17 -39.54 -0.43 -31.13
N GLN A 18 -38.47 -0.85 -30.43
CA GLN A 18 -37.16 -0.25 -30.61
C GLN A 18 -36.56 -0.49 -31.99
N VAL A 19 -36.74 -1.64 -32.58
CA VAL A 19 -36.37 -1.91 -33.97
C VAL A 19 -37.14 -1.02 -34.97
N GLU A 20 -38.45 -0.95 -34.78
CA GLU A 20 -39.31 -0.07 -35.60
C GLU A 20 -38.90 1.38 -35.49
N GLU A 21 -38.56 1.89 -34.33
CA GLU A 21 -38.05 3.25 -34.06
C GLU A 21 -36.77 3.51 -34.82
N VAL A 22 -35.84 2.58 -34.83
CA VAL A 22 -34.53 2.73 -35.56
C VAL A 22 -34.85 2.80 -37.06
N PHE A 23 -35.61 1.90 -37.63
CA PHE A 23 -35.85 1.84 -39.09
C PHE A 23 -36.81 2.89 -39.59
N LYS A 24 -37.61 3.55 -38.72
CA LYS A 24 -38.35 4.78 -39.13
C LYS A 24 -37.40 5.90 -39.64
N ASN A 25 -36.15 5.91 -39.20
CA ASN A 25 -35.17 6.89 -39.65
C ASN A 25 -34.48 6.48 -40.98
N PHE A 26 -34.73 5.27 -41.51
CA PHE A 26 -34.12 4.73 -42.71
C PHE A 26 -35.17 4.01 -43.58
N PRO A 27 -36.22 4.68 -44.01
CA PRO A 27 -37.34 4.06 -44.73
C PRO A 27 -36.91 3.44 -46.07
N GLU A 28 -35.77 3.85 -46.63
CA GLU A 28 -35.19 3.33 -47.88
C GLU A 28 -34.51 1.98 -47.73
N LEU A 29 -34.21 1.54 -46.49
CA LEU A 29 -33.46 0.31 -46.24
C LEU A 29 -34.40 -0.88 -46.05
N ALA A 30 -34.24 -1.89 -46.88
CA ALA A 30 -34.93 -3.17 -46.68
C ALA A 30 -34.21 -4.01 -45.65
N TYR A 31 -34.96 -4.52 -44.68
CA TYR A 31 -34.43 -5.39 -43.65
C TYR A 31 -35.29 -6.65 -43.43
N GLU A 32 -34.69 -7.65 -42.82
CA GLU A 32 -35.39 -8.80 -42.27
C GLU A 32 -34.96 -8.99 -40.83
N ILE A 33 -35.84 -9.34 -39.94
CA ILE A 33 -35.58 -9.43 -38.51
C ILE A 33 -35.83 -10.83 -37.96
N LYS A 34 -34.88 -11.28 -37.09
CA LYS A 34 -35.00 -12.47 -36.28
C LYS A 34 -35.03 -12.05 -34.82
N TYR A 35 -35.96 -12.61 -34.06
CA TYR A 35 -36.03 -12.36 -32.61
C TYR A 35 -35.52 -13.57 -31.84
N LEU A 36 -34.74 -13.35 -30.79
CA LEU A 36 -34.19 -14.35 -29.91
C LEU A 36 -34.55 -14.04 -28.43
N GLU A 37 -34.59 -15.06 -27.65
CA GLU A 37 -34.62 -14.94 -26.18
C GLU A 37 -33.17 -14.93 -25.68
N SER A 38 -32.81 -13.90 -24.92
CA SER A 38 -31.46 -13.80 -24.31
C SER A 38 -31.32 -14.79 -23.15
N TYR A 39 -30.05 -15.00 -22.73
CA TYR A 39 -29.78 -15.81 -21.54
C TYR A 39 -30.53 -15.27 -20.31
N GLY A 40 -30.62 -13.93 -20.17
CA GLY A 40 -31.35 -13.29 -19.09
C GLY A 40 -32.88 -13.44 -19.16
N ASP A 41 -33.47 -13.60 -20.36
CA ASP A 41 -34.89 -13.85 -20.54
C ASP A 41 -35.23 -15.29 -20.13
N LYS A 42 -34.33 -16.25 -20.43
CA LYS A 42 -34.44 -17.67 -20.06
C LYS A 42 -34.21 -17.95 -18.58
N ASN A 43 -33.32 -17.15 -17.95
CA ASN A 43 -32.83 -17.37 -16.57
C ASN A 43 -33.29 -16.24 -15.63
N GLN A 44 -34.62 -16.11 -15.46
CA GLN A 44 -35.20 -15.04 -14.63
C GLN A 44 -34.88 -15.17 -13.13
N GLN A 45 -34.42 -16.34 -12.66
CA GLN A 45 -34.00 -16.59 -11.28
C GLN A 45 -32.68 -15.88 -10.92
N ILE A 46 -31.86 -15.50 -11.90
CA ILE A 46 -30.60 -14.81 -11.65
C ILE A 46 -30.91 -13.40 -11.18
N SER A 47 -30.36 -13.01 -10.01
CA SER A 47 -30.50 -11.67 -9.47
C SER A 47 -29.66 -10.68 -10.25
N LEU A 48 -30.26 -9.58 -10.72
CA LEU A 48 -29.54 -8.44 -11.29
C LEU A 48 -29.16 -7.40 -10.21
N LEU A 49 -29.69 -7.55 -9.00
CA LEU A 49 -29.51 -6.57 -7.93
C LEU A 49 -28.25 -6.81 -7.11
N ASN A 50 -27.75 -8.05 -7.09
CA ASN A 50 -26.63 -8.48 -6.24
C ASN A 50 -25.29 -8.59 -6.99
N GLY A 51 -25.23 -8.20 -8.28
CA GLY A 51 -24.00 -8.29 -9.07
C GLY A 51 -23.60 -9.71 -9.52
N GLU A 52 -24.49 -10.70 -9.37
CA GLU A 52 -24.22 -12.10 -9.74
C GLU A 52 -24.44 -12.40 -11.24
N ALA A 53 -25.11 -11.48 -11.94
CA ALA A 53 -25.43 -11.65 -13.35
C ALA A 53 -24.20 -11.38 -14.24
N PRO A 54 -23.90 -12.23 -15.24
CA PRO A 54 -22.88 -11.93 -16.25
C PRO A 54 -23.17 -10.60 -16.97
N ALA A 55 -22.11 -9.86 -17.32
CA ALA A 55 -22.27 -8.56 -17.99
C ALA A 55 -22.98 -8.65 -19.35
N ASP A 56 -22.82 -9.78 -20.05
CA ASP A 56 -23.42 -10.07 -21.35
C ASP A 56 -24.77 -10.78 -21.30
N ILE A 57 -25.44 -10.78 -20.14
CA ILE A 57 -26.68 -11.55 -19.88
C ILE A 57 -27.81 -11.30 -20.88
N PHE A 58 -27.84 -10.12 -21.52
CA PHE A 58 -28.86 -9.73 -22.50
C PHE A 58 -28.34 -9.62 -23.92
N THR A 59 -27.04 -9.81 -24.17
CA THR A 59 -26.43 -9.58 -25.49
C THR A 59 -25.78 -10.83 -26.08
N ARG A 60 -25.40 -11.82 -25.28
CA ARG A 60 -24.62 -13.01 -25.66
C ARG A 60 -25.16 -13.70 -26.90
N GLU A 61 -26.42 -14.08 -26.94
CA GLU A 61 -27.01 -14.80 -28.06
C GLU A 61 -27.12 -13.94 -29.33
N LEU A 62 -27.25 -12.62 -29.16
CA LEU A 62 -27.30 -11.68 -30.26
C LEU A 62 -25.89 -11.51 -30.87
N ASP A 63 -24.87 -11.39 -30.01
CA ASP A 63 -23.47 -11.30 -30.43
C ASP A 63 -23.02 -12.59 -31.11
N ASP A 64 -23.45 -13.77 -30.62
CA ASP A 64 -23.15 -15.07 -31.24
C ASP A 64 -23.77 -15.18 -32.64
N ALA A 65 -24.99 -14.68 -32.83
CA ALA A 65 -25.62 -14.66 -34.15
C ALA A 65 -24.85 -13.75 -35.14
N ILE A 66 -24.30 -12.64 -34.67
CA ILE A 66 -23.41 -11.76 -35.49
C ILE A 66 -22.12 -12.50 -35.84
N ARG A 67 -21.50 -13.21 -34.87
CA ARG A 67 -20.26 -13.98 -35.09
C ARG A 67 -20.43 -15.09 -36.10
N GLN A 68 -21.54 -15.81 -36.02
CA GLN A 68 -21.89 -16.91 -36.92
C GLN A 68 -22.32 -16.44 -38.31
N GLY A 69 -22.55 -15.11 -38.47
CA GLY A 69 -23.00 -14.53 -39.71
C GLY A 69 -24.50 -14.75 -39.99
N ASP A 70 -25.28 -15.08 -38.95
CA ASP A 70 -26.75 -15.21 -39.02
C ASP A 70 -27.43 -13.85 -39.07
N ALA A 71 -26.77 -12.83 -38.52
CA ALA A 71 -27.20 -11.44 -38.54
C ALA A 71 -26.08 -10.49 -38.94
N ASP A 72 -26.40 -9.37 -39.53
CA ASP A 72 -25.47 -8.31 -39.89
C ASP A 72 -25.31 -7.28 -38.77
N ILE A 73 -26.42 -7.04 -38.06
CA ILE A 73 -26.49 -6.10 -36.91
C ILE A 73 -27.42 -6.62 -35.83
N ALA A 74 -27.19 -6.16 -34.60
CA ALA A 74 -28.13 -6.32 -33.48
C ALA A 74 -28.58 -4.95 -32.96
N ILE A 75 -29.83 -4.89 -32.45
CA ILE A 75 -30.39 -3.68 -31.83
C ILE A 75 -30.66 -3.96 -30.36
N HIS A 76 -30.15 -3.06 -29.50
CA HIS A 76 -30.21 -3.17 -28.05
C HIS A 76 -30.69 -1.89 -27.39
N SER A 77 -31.26 -2.01 -26.19
CA SER A 77 -31.23 -0.91 -25.23
C SER A 77 -29.75 -0.69 -24.85
N ALA A 78 -29.20 0.48 -25.08
CA ALA A 78 -27.76 0.73 -24.94
C ALA A 78 -27.23 0.42 -23.52
N LYS A 79 -28.03 0.62 -22.49
CA LYS A 79 -27.70 0.29 -21.07
C LYS A 79 -27.50 -1.19 -20.79
N ASP A 80 -27.92 -2.07 -21.70
CA ASP A 80 -27.81 -3.53 -21.56
C ASP A 80 -26.52 -4.07 -22.20
N LEU A 81 -25.70 -3.22 -22.84
CA LEU A 81 -24.40 -3.57 -23.40
C LEU A 81 -23.38 -3.87 -22.30
N PRO A 82 -22.55 -4.92 -22.46
CA PRO A 82 -21.47 -5.20 -21.53
C PRO A 82 -20.31 -4.17 -21.65
N TYR A 83 -19.60 -3.99 -20.56
CA TYR A 83 -18.31 -3.29 -20.58
C TYR A 83 -17.23 -4.16 -19.91
N PRO A 84 -16.07 -4.39 -20.57
CA PRO A 84 -15.81 -4.02 -21.97
C PRO A 84 -16.68 -4.81 -22.96
N LEU A 85 -16.89 -4.23 -24.15
CA LEU A 85 -17.51 -4.96 -25.26
C LEU A 85 -16.61 -6.12 -25.70
N PRO A 86 -17.18 -7.23 -26.21
CA PRO A 86 -16.40 -8.26 -26.85
C PRO A 86 -15.49 -7.70 -27.95
N GLU A 87 -14.24 -8.19 -28.06
CA GLU A 87 -13.22 -7.63 -28.96
C GLU A 87 -13.63 -7.62 -30.43
N ASP A 88 -14.50 -8.54 -30.83
CA ASP A 88 -14.98 -8.75 -32.19
C ASP A 88 -16.29 -8.03 -32.51
N ILE A 89 -16.90 -7.36 -31.52
CA ILE A 89 -18.14 -6.58 -31.65
C ILE A 89 -17.82 -5.08 -31.52
N GLU A 90 -18.45 -4.28 -32.34
CA GLU A 90 -18.39 -2.80 -32.28
C GLU A 90 -19.78 -2.18 -32.21
N VAL A 91 -19.92 -1.04 -31.53
CA VAL A 91 -21.11 -0.21 -31.64
C VAL A 91 -21.02 0.61 -32.94
N ILE A 92 -21.96 0.37 -33.83
CA ILE A 92 -22.05 1.04 -35.16
C ILE A 92 -22.73 2.38 -35.01
N ALA A 93 -23.77 2.47 -34.19
CA ALA A 93 -24.53 3.69 -33.95
C ALA A 93 -25.15 3.70 -32.56
N LEU A 94 -25.35 4.89 -32.04
CA LEU A 94 -26.11 5.19 -30.85
C LEU A 94 -27.19 6.21 -31.16
N PHE A 95 -28.45 5.81 -30.99
CA PHE A 95 -29.60 6.70 -31.14
C PHE A 95 -29.88 7.41 -29.82
N PRO A 96 -30.11 8.74 -29.87
CA PRO A 96 -30.33 9.50 -28.64
C PRO A 96 -31.62 9.09 -27.94
N ALA A 97 -31.59 9.18 -26.64
CA ALA A 97 -32.76 8.97 -25.79
C ALA A 97 -33.71 10.17 -25.90
N PHE A 98 -35.00 9.91 -26.01
CA PHE A 98 -36.00 10.98 -25.90
C PHE A 98 -36.45 11.18 -24.41
N ASP A 99 -36.14 10.24 -23.53
CA ASP A 99 -36.39 10.34 -22.09
C ASP A 99 -35.39 9.45 -21.35
N THR A 100 -34.66 10.04 -20.42
CA THR A 100 -33.64 9.33 -19.63
C THR A 100 -34.08 9.09 -18.20
N THR A 101 -35.29 9.52 -17.80
CA THR A 101 -35.76 9.46 -16.42
C THR A 101 -36.29 8.07 -16.03
N ASP A 102 -36.43 7.86 -14.74
CA ASP A 102 -37.10 6.70 -14.16
C ASP A 102 -38.45 7.11 -13.57
N SER A 103 -39.45 6.25 -13.72
CA SER A 103 -40.79 6.45 -13.20
C SER A 103 -41.13 5.42 -12.14
N LEU A 104 -41.87 5.87 -11.13
CA LEU A 104 -42.57 5.03 -10.18
C LEU A 104 -43.91 4.57 -10.79
N VAL A 105 -44.13 3.27 -10.83
CA VAL A 105 -45.41 2.64 -11.09
C VAL A 105 -45.89 2.08 -9.76
N SER A 106 -47.01 2.56 -9.24
CA SER A 106 -47.53 2.17 -7.93
C SER A 106 -48.99 1.81 -8.00
N ARG A 107 -49.43 1.02 -7.04
CA ARG A 107 -50.86 0.74 -6.87
C ARG A 107 -51.57 2.01 -6.46
N ASP A 108 -52.74 2.24 -7.05
CA ASP A 108 -53.56 3.43 -6.81
C ASP A 108 -52.89 4.78 -7.18
N HIS A 109 -51.87 4.75 -8.05
CA HIS A 109 -51.08 5.94 -8.50
C HIS A 109 -50.50 6.79 -7.35
N LYS A 110 -50.18 6.15 -6.21
CA LYS A 110 -49.53 6.82 -5.08
C LYS A 110 -48.10 7.27 -5.45
N LYS A 111 -47.78 8.49 -5.11
CA LYS A 111 -46.41 9.02 -5.23
C LYS A 111 -45.49 8.38 -4.20
N LEU A 112 -44.19 8.50 -4.39
CA LEU A 112 -43.17 7.92 -3.51
C LEU A 112 -43.34 8.38 -2.06
N ALA A 113 -43.66 9.67 -1.83
CA ALA A 113 -43.89 10.20 -0.50
C ALA A 113 -45.15 9.67 0.20
N GLU A 114 -46.12 9.18 -0.58
CA GLU A 114 -47.43 8.68 -0.09
C GLU A 114 -47.39 7.18 0.26
N LEU A 115 -46.31 6.49 -0.11
CA LEU A 115 -46.17 5.07 0.21
C LEU A 115 -45.89 4.89 1.71
N PRO A 116 -46.59 3.94 2.38
CA PRO A 116 -46.34 3.60 3.76
C PRO A 116 -44.91 3.15 4.02
N ALA A 117 -44.41 3.37 5.23
CA ALA A 117 -43.12 2.81 5.65
C ALA A 117 -43.14 1.27 5.55
N GLY A 118 -42.06 0.67 5.09
CA GLY A 118 -41.94 -0.77 4.87
C GLY A 118 -42.55 -1.26 3.54
N SER A 119 -43.15 -0.38 2.70
CA SER A 119 -43.67 -0.76 1.37
C SER A 119 -42.60 -1.43 0.53
N ILE A 120 -42.98 -2.45 -0.24
CA ILE A 120 -42.07 -3.25 -1.06
C ILE A 120 -41.99 -2.65 -2.45
N ILE A 121 -40.77 -2.17 -2.80
CA ILE A 121 -40.49 -1.58 -4.10
C ILE A 121 -39.68 -2.54 -4.98
N GLY A 122 -40.18 -2.84 -6.16
CA GLY A 122 -39.55 -3.70 -7.15
C GLY A 122 -38.52 -2.94 -7.99
N THR A 123 -37.24 -3.33 -7.94
CA THR A 123 -36.21 -2.88 -8.88
C THR A 123 -35.14 -3.94 -9.08
N SER A 124 -34.52 -3.97 -10.26
CA SER A 124 -33.37 -4.85 -10.57
C SER A 124 -32.10 -4.04 -10.83
N SER A 125 -32.09 -2.76 -10.50
CA SER A 125 -30.95 -1.86 -10.73
C SER A 125 -30.32 -1.43 -9.41
N PRO A 126 -29.03 -1.69 -9.19
CA PRO A 126 -28.29 -1.18 -8.01
C PRO A 126 -28.35 0.35 -7.90
N LEU A 127 -28.27 1.07 -9.02
CA LEU A 127 -28.35 2.54 -9.05
C LEU A 127 -29.70 3.05 -8.54
N ARG A 128 -30.80 2.44 -8.99
CA ARG A 128 -32.15 2.76 -8.50
C ARG A 128 -32.30 2.46 -7.01
N LYS A 129 -31.73 1.33 -6.56
CA LYS A 129 -31.68 0.99 -5.13
C LYS A 129 -30.96 2.06 -4.32
N LYS A 130 -29.79 2.55 -4.80
CA LYS A 130 -29.05 3.63 -4.15
C LYS A 130 -29.93 4.88 -4.04
N GLY A 131 -30.49 5.37 -5.15
CA GLY A 131 -31.33 6.58 -5.16
C GLY A 131 -32.59 6.46 -4.28
N LEU A 132 -33.23 5.28 -4.25
CA LEU A 132 -34.37 5.05 -3.34
C LEU A 132 -33.94 5.12 -1.87
N ASN A 133 -32.84 4.47 -1.50
CA ASN A 133 -32.36 4.47 -0.12
C ASN A 133 -31.97 5.86 0.38
N GLU A 134 -31.51 6.74 -0.50
CA GLU A 134 -31.20 8.13 -0.17
C GLU A 134 -32.48 8.96 0.08
N LEU A 135 -33.57 8.70 -0.68
CA LEU A 135 -34.83 9.43 -0.56
C LEU A 135 -35.74 8.85 0.53
N ARG A 136 -35.85 7.51 0.63
CA ARG A 136 -36.78 6.78 1.47
C ARG A 136 -36.08 5.50 2.03
N PRO A 137 -35.20 5.62 3.01
CA PRO A 137 -34.49 4.49 3.63
C PRO A 137 -35.41 3.53 4.41
N ASP A 138 -36.63 3.95 4.67
CA ASP A 138 -37.69 3.19 5.34
C ASP A 138 -38.42 2.18 4.44
N LEU A 139 -38.16 2.18 3.13
CA LEU A 139 -38.80 1.27 2.17
C LEU A 139 -37.99 -0.05 2.04
N THR A 140 -38.74 -1.13 1.70
CA THR A 140 -38.14 -2.44 1.43
C THR A 140 -37.91 -2.65 -0.06
N ILE A 141 -36.67 -2.84 -0.47
CA ILE A 141 -36.31 -3.00 -1.89
C ILE A 141 -36.15 -4.49 -2.22
N LYS A 142 -36.84 -4.98 -3.21
CA LYS A 142 -36.76 -6.36 -3.72
C LYS A 142 -36.49 -6.38 -5.23
N GLY A 143 -35.74 -7.41 -5.67
CA GLY A 143 -35.53 -7.66 -7.10
C GLY A 143 -36.85 -7.99 -7.82
N ILE A 144 -37.06 -7.38 -9.00
CA ILE A 144 -38.19 -7.65 -9.87
C ILE A 144 -37.70 -8.09 -11.25
N ARG A 145 -38.24 -9.16 -11.78
CA ARG A 145 -37.93 -9.75 -13.09
C ARG A 145 -39.12 -9.75 -14.00
N GLY A 146 -38.91 -10.03 -15.29
CA GLY A 146 -39.94 -10.05 -16.33
C GLY A 146 -39.88 -8.84 -17.27
N CYS A 147 -40.65 -8.85 -18.36
CA CYS A 147 -40.84 -7.70 -19.25
C CYS A 147 -41.51 -6.53 -18.52
N ILE A 148 -41.58 -5.37 -19.13
CA ILE A 148 -42.10 -4.15 -18.47
C ILE A 148 -43.57 -4.37 -18.10
N GLU A 149 -44.39 -4.93 -19.02
CA GLU A 149 -45.77 -5.23 -18.81
C GLU A 149 -46.00 -6.20 -17.64
N GLU A 150 -45.15 -7.25 -17.53
CA GLU A 150 -45.23 -8.20 -16.41
C GLU A 150 -44.87 -7.52 -15.07
N ARG A 151 -43.89 -6.59 -15.05
CA ARG A 151 -43.57 -5.85 -13.83
C ARG A 151 -44.70 -4.94 -13.38
N VAL A 152 -45.35 -4.26 -14.31
CA VAL A 152 -46.55 -3.45 -14.02
C VAL A 152 -47.65 -4.36 -13.49
N GLN A 153 -47.83 -5.53 -14.10
CA GLN A 153 -48.85 -6.49 -13.63
C GLN A 153 -48.57 -7.02 -12.22
N GLN A 154 -47.29 -7.29 -11.89
CA GLN A 154 -46.91 -7.71 -10.54
C GLN A 154 -47.21 -6.64 -9.47
N VAL A 155 -47.16 -5.35 -9.82
CA VAL A 155 -47.61 -4.27 -8.93
C VAL A 155 -49.14 -4.30 -8.78
N LYS A 156 -49.90 -4.44 -9.90
CA LYS A 156 -51.34 -4.54 -9.86
C LYS A 156 -51.82 -5.76 -9.06
N ASP A 157 -51.12 -6.87 -9.18
CA ASP A 157 -51.43 -8.11 -8.43
C ASP A 157 -51.04 -8.05 -6.94
N GLY A 158 -50.38 -6.95 -6.50
CA GLY A 158 -50.01 -6.74 -5.10
C GLY A 158 -48.79 -7.53 -4.62
N LYS A 159 -47.96 -8.07 -5.53
CA LYS A 159 -46.67 -8.67 -5.18
C LYS A 159 -45.67 -7.61 -4.74
N TYR A 160 -45.78 -6.41 -5.26
CA TYR A 160 -45.01 -5.20 -4.92
C TYR A 160 -46.02 -4.06 -4.71
N ASP A 161 -45.69 -3.12 -3.82
CA ASP A 161 -46.49 -1.92 -3.64
C ASP A 161 -46.20 -0.91 -4.76
N ALA A 162 -44.99 -0.93 -5.27
CA ALA A 162 -44.59 -0.17 -6.45
C ALA A 162 -43.40 -0.82 -7.16
N ALA A 163 -43.10 -0.37 -8.38
CA ALA A 163 -41.90 -0.73 -9.13
C ALA A 163 -41.29 0.48 -9.80
N ILE A 164 -39.94 0.49 -9.99
CA ILE A 164 -39.24 1.53 -10.74
C ILE A 164 -38.98 1.01 -12.15
N VAL A 165 -39.47 1.76 -13.13
CA VAL A 165 -39.38 1.44 -14.56
C VAL A 165 -38.80 2.65 -15.31
N ALA A 166 -38.01 2.42 -16.38
CA ALA A 166 -37.55 3.49 -17.25
C ALA A 166 -38.74 4.19 -17.93
N THR A 167 -38.84 5.49 -17.78
CA THR A 167 -39.91 6.31 -18.36
C THR A 167 -40.06 6.11 -19.86
N CYS A 168 -38.90 6.09 -20.58
CA CYS A 168 -38.90 5.83 -22.03
C CYS A 168 -39.47 4.47 -22.43
N ALA A 169 -39.35 3.46 -21.57
CA ALA A 169 -39.91 2.15 -21.86
C ALA A 169 -41.42 2.14 -21.73
N LEU A 170 -41.99 2.81 -20.72
CA LEU A 170 -43.44 3.00 -20.58
C LEU A 170 -44.01 3.78 -21.76
N LYS A 171 -43.36 4.89 -22.16
CA LYS A 171 -43.77 5.71 -23.33
C LYS A 171 -43.74 4.89 -24.61
N ARG A 172 -42.67 4.12 -24.89
CA ARG A 172 -42.59 3.25 -26.07
C ARG A 172 -43.72 2.19 -26.12
N LEU A 173 -44.14 1.70 -24.97
CA LEU A 173 -45.20 0.72 -24.88
C LEU A 173 -46.60 1.31 -24.88
N GLY A 174 -46.72 2.65 -24.85
CA GLY A 174 -48.03 3.33 -24.73
C GLY A 174 -48.67 3.09 -23.35
N MET A 175 -47.83 3.09 -22.30
CA MET A 175 -48.26 2.82 -20.90
C MET A 175 -47.96 4.04 -20.01
N GLU A 176 -48.04 5.25 -20.54
CA GLU A 176 -47.79 6.50 -19.79
C GLU A 176 -48.78 6.66 -18.64
N ASP A 177 -50.00 6.15 -18.80
CA ASP A 177 -51.02 6.19 -17.77
C ASP A 177 -50.67 5.38 -16.50
N GLU A 178 -49.67 4.52 -16.56
CA GLU A 178 -49.18 3.77 -15.40
C GLU A 178 -48.16 4.57 -14.55
N ILE A 179 -47.73 5.74 -15.02
CA ILE A 179 -46.74 6.57 -14.32
C ILE A 179 -47.40 7.32 -13.17
N ALA A 180 -47.07 6.94 -11.92
CA ALA A 180 -47.49 7.67 -10.74
C ALA A 180 -46.63 8.92 -10.47
N GLU A 181 -45.34 8.80 -10.70
CA GLU A 181 -44.38 9.89 -10.47
C GLU A 181 -43.09 9.66 -11.28
N VAL A 182 -42.50 10.72 -11.81
CA VAL A 182 -41.11 10.72 -12.35
C VAL A 182 -40.14 10.99 -11.21
N LEU A 183 -39.16 10.11 -11.04
CA LEU A 183 -38.26 10.14 -9.88
C LEU A 183 -37.06 11.08 -10.10
N PRO A 184 -36.61 11.82 -9.06
CA PRO A 184 -35.63 12.88 -9.19
C PRO A 184 -34.16 12.45 -9.05
N PHE A 185 -33.87 11.14 -8.99
CA PHE A 185 -32.49 10.67 -8.83
C PHE A 185 -31.80 10.34 -10.16
N PRO A 186 -30.45 10.30 -10.19
CA PRO A 186 -29.69 9.95 -11.37
C PRO A 186 -30.03 8.54 -11.90
N THR A 187 -30.15 8.44 -13.21
CA THR A 187 -30.44 7.18 -13.90
C THR A 187 -29.18 6.64 -14.59
N HIS A 188 -29.28 5.42 -15.12
CA HIS A 188 -28.17 4.87 -15.93
C HIS A 188 -27.89 5.83 -17.12
N PRO A 189 -26.62 6.25 -17.34
CA PRO A 189 -26.29 7.25 -18.34
C PRO A 189 -26.74 6.89 -19.78
N LEU A 190 -26.81 5.60 -20.12
CA LEU A 190 -27.33 5.11 -21.41
C LEU A 190 -28.81 4.78 -21.38
N GLN A 191 -29.55 5.19 -20.36
CA GLN A 191 -30.99 4.92 -20.28
C GLN A 191 -31.74 5.66 -21.40
N GLY A 192 -32.61 4.93 -22.08
CA GLY A 192 -33.40 5.44 -23.20
C GLY A 192 -32.70 5.40 -24.56
N PHE A 193 -31.38 5.32 -24.57
CA PHE A 193 -30.60 5.19 -25.81
C PHE A 193 -30.78 3.79 -26.43
N LEU A 194 -30.73 3.72 -27.77
CA LEU A 194 -30.68 2.47 -28.52
C LEU A 194 -29.35 2.33 -29.21
N ALA A 195 -28.73 1.16 -29.06
CA ALA A 195 -27.43 0.85 -29.68
C ALA A 195 -27.62 -0.15 -30.82
N ILE A 196 -26.92 0.11 -31.94
CA ILE A 196 -26.75 -0.86 -33.02
C ILE A 196 -25.34 -1.41 -32.93
N THR A 197 -25.21 -2.74 -32.76
CA THR A 197 -23.94 -3.42 -32.77
C THR A 197 -23.76 -4.29 -34.01
N GLY A 198 -22.51 -4.60 -34.34
CA GLY A 198 -22.15 -5.47 -35.44
C GLY A 198 -20.73 -5.95 -35.36
N LYS A 199 -20.31 -6.81 -36.29
CA LYS A 199 -18.96 -7.35 -36.33
C LYS A 199 -17.93 -6.24 -36.57
N LYS A 200 -16.88 -6.21 -35.76
CA LYS A 200 -15.76 -5.25 -35.91
C LYS A 200 -14.95 -5.54 -37.16
N VAL A 201 -14.78 -4.51 -38.01
CA VAL A 201 -14.00 -4.63 -39.24
C VAL A 201 -12.56 -4.20 -38.99
N LYS A 202 -11.59 -5.09 -39.24
CA LYS A 202 -10.15 -4.80 -39.07
C LYS A 202 -9.72 -3.64 -39.98
N SER A 203 -8.83 -2.79 -39.52
CA SER A 203 -8.36 -1.58 -40.24
C SER A 203 -7.68 -1.89 -41.58
N GLU A 204 -7.05 -3.04 -41.75
CA GLU A 204 -6.43 -3.51 -42.98
C GLU A 204 -7.48 -3.88 -44.04
N GLU A 205 -8.56 -4.53 -43.65
CA GLU A 205 -9.69 -4.80 -44.55
C GLU A 205 -10.40 -3.52 -45.01
N ARG A 206 -10.42 -2.49 -44.15
CA ARG A 206 -10.91 -1.14 -44.53
C ARG A 206 -10.02 -0.47 -45.59
N ARG A 207 -8.67 -0.58 -45.46
CA ARG A 207 -7.71 -0.03 -46.46
C ARG A 207 -7.79 -0.77 -47.79
N MET A 208 -7.82 -2.09 -47.77
CA MET A 208 -7.94 -2.89 -49.02
C MET A 208 -9.26 -2.69 -49.72
N LYS A 209 -10.39 -2.54 -48.99
CA LYS A 209 -11.71 -2.24 -49.61
C LYS A 209 -11.78 -0.85 -50.21
N ASN A 210 -11.12 0.16 -49.62
CA ASN A 210 -11.06 1.51 -50.20
C ASN A 210 -10.13 1.59 -51.42
N GLN A 211 -9.09 0.77 -51.55
CA GLN A 211 -8.19 0.73 -52.72
C GLN A 211 -8.76 -0.10 -53.87
N ASN A 212 -9.63 -1.08 -53.60
CA ASN A 212 -10.25 -1.91 -54.64
C ASN A 212 -11.60 -1.34 -55.15
N ALA A 213 -12.13 -0.27 -54.56
CA ALA A 213 -13.40 0.32 -54.95
C ALA A 213 -13.37 1.01 -56.37
N GLU A 214 -12.17 1.13 -56.94
CA GLU A 214 -12.02 1.68 -58.32
C GLU A 214 -11.95 0.61 -59.44
N SER A 215 -11.98 -0.69 -59.11
CA SER A 215 -11.70 -1.74 -60.11
C SER A 215 -12.38 -3.09 -59.91
N SER A 216 -13.64 -3.24 -59.55
CA SER A 216 -14.24 -4.57 -59.63
C SER A 216 -15.76 -4.67 -59.80
N SER A 217 -16.12 -5.64 -60.61
CA SER A 217 -17.46 -6.03 -60.99
C SER A 217 -18.10 -7.06 -60.07
N ALA A 218 -19.40 -7.06 -59.93
CA ALA A 218 -20.32 -8.14 -59.51
C ALA A 218 -20.27 -8.74 -58.09
N SER A 219 -19.13 -8.88 -57.38
CA SER A 219 -19.07 -9.35 -55.99
C SER A 219 -19.29 -8.22 -54.95
N GLU A 220 -19.28 -6.98 -55.40
CA GLU A 220 -19.38 -5.75 -54.58
C GLU A 220 -20.80 -5.33 -54.25
N GLN A 221 -21.79 -5.79 -55.03
CA GLN A 221 -23.21 -5.49 -54.73
C GLN A 221 -23.73 -6.15 -53.45
N GLU A 222 -23.07 -7.20 -52.96
CA GLU A 222 -23.46 -7.87 -51.70
C GLU A 222 -23.24 -7.01 -50.45
N ASN A 223 -22.32 -6.06 -50.46
CA ASN A 223 -21.98 -5.22 -49.31
C ASN A 223 -22.55 -3.78 -49.36
N SER A 224 -23.24 -3.39 -50.41
CA SER A 224 -23.61 -1.97 -50.59
C SER A 224 -24.64 -1.47 -49.55
N SER A 225 -25.66 -2.26 -49.23
CA SER A 225 -26.69 -1.85 -48.27
C SER A 225 -26.18 -1.76 -46.82
N LEU A 226 -25.35 -2.74 -46.42
CA LEU A 226 -24.71 -2.72 -45.08
C LEU A 226 -23.66 -1.62 -44.99
N PHE A 227 -22.90 -1.38 -46.06
CA PHE A 227 -21.93 -0.26 -46.16
C PHE A 227 -22.64 1.10 -46.10
N THR A 228 -23.73 1.26 -46.86
CA THR A 228 -24.55 2.49 -46.86
C THR A 228 -25.15 2.74 -45.48
N LEU A 229 -25.72 1.67 -44.83
CA LEU A 229 -26.22 1.79 -43.47
C LEU A 229 -25.11 2.19 -42.51
N ARG A 230 -23.96 1.46 -42.51
CA ARG A 230 -22.83 1.80 -41.64
C ARG A 230 -22.32 3.22 -41.86
N SER A 231 -22.28 3.70 -43.11
CA SER A 231 -21.84 5.05 -43.43
C SER A 231 -22.83 6.11 -42.95
N SER A 232 -24.13 5.87 -43.12
CA SER A 232 -25.19 6.75 -42.61
C SER A 232 -25.26 6.77 -41.11
N LEU A 233 -25.13 5.58 -40.46
CA LEU A 233 -25.15 5.43 -39.01
C LEU A 233 -23.89 5.99 -38.32
N LYS A 234 -22.74 5.94 -38.99
CA LYS A 234 -21.48 6.46 -38.44
C LYS A 234 -21.57 7.97 -38.13
N ASN A 235 -22.37 8.71 -38.83
CA ASN A 235 -22.60 10.12 -38.56
C ASN A 235 -23.34 10.33 -37.23
N LEU A 236 -24.22 9.41 -36.84
CA LEU A 236 -24.93 9.47 -35.55
C LEU A 236 -23.99 9.22 -34.37
N LEU A 237 -23.02 8.29 -34.50
CA LEU A 237 -22.02 8.06 -33.47
C LEU A 237 -20.97 9.19 -33.43
N ASN A 238 -20.60 9.74 -34.59
CA ASN A 238 -19.66 10.84 -34.73
C ASN A 238 -20.25 12.21 -34.32
N SER A 239 -21.57 12.32 -34.12
CA SER A 239 -22.19 13.55 -33.59
C SER A 239 -21.91 13.75 -32.10
N GLN A 240 -21.44 12.72 -31.39
CA GLN A 240 -20.92 12.87 -30.04
C GLN A 240 -19.50 13.41 -30.08
N GLY A 241 -19.15 14.24 -29.10
CA GLY A 241 -17.79 14.71 -28.91
C GLY A 241 -16.86 13.62 -28.39
N SER A 242 -15.70 14.02 -27.97
CA SER A 242 -14.70 13.13 -27.37
C SER A 242 -14.12 13.74 -26.12
N VAL A 243 -13.64 12.91 -25.21
CA VAL A 243 -12.91 13.37 -24.02
C VAL A 243 -11.43 13.04 -24.18
N SER A 244 -10.58 14.03 -23.96
CA SER A 244 -9.14 13.85 -23.89
C SER A 244 -8.69 14.06 -22.43
N LEU A 245 -8.16 13.01 -21.80
CA LEU A 245 -7.46 13.13 -20.53
C LEU A 245 -6.05 13.58 -20.82
N VAL A 246 -5.70 14.80 -20.41
CA VAL A 246 -4.46 15.47 -20.80
C VAL A 246 -3.60 15.74 -19.59
N GLY A 247 -2.36 15.24 -19.58
CA GLY A 247 -1.36 15.60 -18.59
C GLY A 247 -0.78 16.98 -18.86
N PHE A 248 -0.91 17.87 -17.89
CA PHE A 248 -0.33 19.22 -17.94
C PHE A 248 1.16 19.23 -17.65
N GLY A 249 1.66 18.16 -17.01
CA GLY A 249 3.01 18.17 -16.47
C GLY A 249 3.07 18.78 -15.06
N PRO A 250 4.26 19.09 -14.57
CA PRO A 250 4.49 19.47 -13.16
C PRO A 250 4.08 20.92 -12.84
N GLY A 251 3.82 21.75 -13.83
CA GLY A 251 3.38 23.12 -13.62
C GLY A 251 3.96 24.15 -14.59
N ASP A 252 5.12 23.89 -15.19
CA ASP A 252 5.72 24.71 -16.23
C ASP A 252 5.04 24.40 -17.58
N PRO A 253 4.41 25.41 -18.25
CA PRO A 253 3.77 25.21 -19.55
C PRO A 253 4.74 24.77 -20.66
N ASP A 254 6.02 25.08 -20.57
CA ASP A 254 7.03 24.67 -21.56
C ASP A 254 7.32 23.15 -21.48
N LEU A 255 6.89 22.50 -20.41
CA LEU A 255 6.96 21.05 -20.25
C LEU A 255 5.71 20.31 -20.75
N LEU A 256 4.76 21.01 -21.39
CA LEU A 256 3.66 20.37 -22.08
C LEU A 256 4.17 19.54 -23.27
N THR A 257 3.59 18.36 -23.44
CA THR A 257 3.81 17.64 -24.69
C THR A 257 3.15 18.39 -25.84
N ILE A 258 3.74 18.36 -27.05
CA ILE A 258 3.16 18.99 -28.26
C ILE A 258 1.73 18.50 -28.48
N LYS A 259 1.44 17.22 -28.18
CA LYS A 259 0.10 16.65 -28.33
C LYS A 259 -0.88 17.24 -27.31
N ALA A 260 -0.42 17.49 -26.08
CA ALA A 260 -1.22 18.13 -25.03
C ALA A 260 -1.58 19.57 -25.43
N ALA A 261 -0.60 20.36 -25.85
CA ALA A 261 -0.81 21.73 -26.28
C ALA A 261 -1.86 21.81 -27.43
N LYS A 262 -1.72 20.97 -28.46
CA LYS A 262 -2.70 20.89 -29.58
C LYS A 262 -4.09 20.49 -29.12
N ALA A 263 -4.22 19.57 -28.17
CA ALA A 263 -5.52 19.16 -27.64
C ALA A 263 -6.19 20.27 -26.82
N ILE A 264 -5.43 21.00 -26.03
CA ILE A 264 -5.91 22.15 -25.25
C ILE A 264 -6.40 23.27 -26.20
N ASP A 265 -5.65 23.57 -27.27
CA ASP A 265 -6.00 24.61 -28.22
C ASP A 265 -7.24 24.24 -29.09
N ALA A 266 -7.48 22.94 -29.30
CA ALA A 266 -8.63 22.44 -30.06
C ALA A 266 -9.86 22.13 -29.19
N ALA A 267 -9.79 22.36 -27.88
CA ALA A 267 -10.89 22.09 -26.98
C ALA A 267 -12.02 23.10 -27.10
N ASP A 268 -13.27 22.63 -27.00
CA ASP A 268 -14.45 23.47 -26.80
C ASP A 268 -14.65 23.78 -25.31
N ILE A 269 -14.28 22.84 -24.45
CA ILE A 269 -14.41 22.96 -22.99
C ILE A 269 -13.24 22.24 -22.27
N ILE A 270 -12.73 22.89 -21.24
CA ILE A 270 -11.62 22.38 -20.39
C ILE A 270 -12.07 22.26 -18.94
N PHE A 271 -12.00 21.05 -18.39
CA PHE A 271 -12.18 20.78 -16.97
C PHE A 271 -10.80 20.66 -16.31
N TYR A 272 -10.54 21.45 -15.26
CA TYR A 272 -9.22 21.52 -14.63
C TYR A 272 -9.31 21.61 -13.09
N ASP A 273 -8.20 21.33 -12.40
CA ASP A 273 -8.10 21.31 -10.95
C ASP A 273 -7.02 22.25 -10.39
N ASP A 274 -6.80 22.23 -9.07
CA ASP A 274 -5.88 23.12 -8.32
C ASP A 274 -4.43 23.09 -8.80
N LEU A 275 -4.00 22.02 -9.48
CA LEU A 275 -2.62 21.87 -9.93
C LEU A 275 -2.35 22.64 -11.23
N ILE A 276 -3.37 23.24 -11.84
CA ILE A 276 -3.26 24.02 -13.06
C ILE A 276 -3.28 25.51 -12.74
N ASP A 277 -2.36 26.26 -13.31
CA ASP A 277 -2.34 27.71 -13.17
C ASP A 277 -3.45 28.35 -14.03
N ASP A 278 -4.35 29.09 -13.41
CA ASP A 278 -5.43 29.81 -14.09
C ASP A 278 -4.90 30.79 -15.16
N SER A 279 -3.69 31.35 -14.95
CA SER A 279 -3.08 32.30 -15.90
C SER A 279 -2.78 31.63 -17.25
N PHE A 280 -2.37 30.36 -17.27
CA PHE A 280 -2.15 29.59 -18.49
C PHE A 280 -3.45 29.44 -19.32
N LEU A 281 -4.57 29.30 -18.63
CA LEU A 281 -5.86 29.12 -19.29
C LEU A 281 -6.50 30.44 -19.74
N ALA A 282 -6.03 31.60 -19.28
CA ALA A 282 -6.65 32.90 -19.52
C ALA A 282 -6.87 33.19 -21.02
N ASP A 283 -5.86 32.91 -21.85
CA ASP A 283 -5.87 33.19 -23.29
C ASP A 283 -6.52 32.10 -24.15
N LYS A 284 -6.95 30.98 -23.56
CA LYS A 284 -7.57 29.88 -24.29
C LYS A 284 -9.03 30.20 -24.62
N LYS A 285 -9.48 29.84 -25.85
CA LYS A 285 -10.85 30.12 -26.31
C LYS A 285 -11.90 29.20 -25.65
N ALA A 286 -11.49 28.02 -25.26
CA ALA A 286 -12.36 27.01 -24.65
C ALA A 286 -13.09 27.55 -23.42
N GLU A 287 -14.30 27.07 -23.16
CA GLU A 287 -14.97 27.21 -21.85
C GLU A 287 -14.14 26.56 -20.76
N LYS A 288 -13.98 27.18 -19.60
CA LYS A 288 -13.16 26.69 -18.48
C LYS A 288 -14.05 26.36 -17.31
N ILE A 289 -14.01 25.10 -16.85
CA ILE A 289 -14.76 24.66 -15.68
C ILE A 289 -13.79 24.11 -14.64
N TYR A 290 -13.72 24.80 -13.49
CA TYR A 290 -12.95 24.33 -12.35
C TYR A 290 -13.68 23.19 -11.64
N VAL A 291 -12.97 22.08 -11.41
CA VAL A 291 -13.47 20.86 -10.74
C VAL A 291 -12.64 20.43 -9.53
N GLY A 292 -11.68 21.27 -9.07
CA GLY A 292 -10.80 20.98 -7.94
C GLY A 292 -11.47 21.19 -6.58
N LYS A 293 -10.65 21.05 -5.50
CA LYS A 293 -11.10 21.06 -4.10
C LYS A 293 -10.59 22.30 -3.35
N ARG A 294 -10.81 23.53 -3.86
CA ARG A 294 -10.42 24.75 -3.13
C ARG A 294 -11.33 25.02 -1.94
N ALA A 295 -10.75 25.52 -0.84
CA ALA A 295 -11.50 25.96 0.32
C ALA A 295 -12.51 27.06 -0.09
N GLY A 296 -13.79 26.87 0.25
CA GLY A 296 -14.87 27.81 -0.10
C GLY A 296 -15.69 27.42 -1.33
N TYR A 297 -15.32 26.42 -2.10
CA TYR A 297 -16.11 25.83 -3.17
C TYR A 297 -16.67 24.47 -2.75
N HIS A 298 -17.93 24.16 -3.17
CA HIS A 298 -18.50 22.84 -2.92
C HIS A 298 -17.63 21.78 -3.59
N HIS A 299 -17.20 20.77 -2.83
CA HIS A 299 -16.50 19.61 -3.34
C HIS A 299 -17.35 18.90 -4.40
N LYS A 300 -16.86 18.83 -5.64
CA LYS A 300 -17.44 17.91 -6.61
C LYS A 300 -16.86 16.53 -6.32
N GLU A 301 -17.74 15.59 -6.02
CA GLU A 301 -17.37 14.19 -5.93
C GLU A 301 -16.87 13.69 -7.30
N GLN A 302 -16.06 12.65 -7.34
CA GLN A 302 -15.54 12.09 -8.61
C GLN A 302 -16.70 11.69 -9.54
N GLU A 303 -17.81 11.21 -8.99
CA GLU A 303 -19.03 10.90 -9.74
C GLU A 303 -19.60 12.12 -10.48
N ASP A 304 -19.57 13.30 -9.86
CA ASP A 304 -20.03 14.55 -10.49
C ASP A 304 -19.11 15.02 -11.61
N ILE A 305 -17.79 14.89 -11.44
CA ILE A 305 -16.80 15.21 -12.47
C ILE A 305 -17.03 14.31 -13.67
N ASN A 306 -17.15 13.00 -13.45
CA ASN A 306 -17.39 12.02 -14.50
C ASN A 306 -18.68 12.33 -15.28
N ARG A 307 -19.74 12.72 -14.57
CA ARG A 307 -21.03 13.11 -15.19
C ARG A 307 -20.90 14.35 -16.04
N LEU A 308 -20.22 15.39 -15.56
CA LEU A 308 -19.99 16.63 -16.32
C LEU A 308 -19.20 16.40 -17.61
N LEU A 309 -18.15 15.57 -17.55
CA LEU A 309 -17.37 15.19 -18.74
C LEU A 309 -18.26 14.48 -19.77
N LEU A 310 -19.11 13.55 -19.31
CA LEU A 310 -20.04 12.81 -20.15
C LEU A 310 -21.08 13.72 -20.80
N GLU A 311 -21.70 14.61 -20.03
CA GLU A 311 -22.71 15.56 -20.51
C GLU A 311 -22.13 16.45 -21.60
N ALA A 312 -20.95 17.06 -21.35
CA ALA A 312 -20.28 17.90 -22.36
C ALA A 312 -19.94 17.13 -23.65
N ALA A 313 -19.45 15.90 -23.54
CA ALA A 313 -19.14 15.05 -24.68
C ALA A 313 -20.42 14.69 -25.46
N ARG A 314 -21.55 14.46 -24.80
CA ARG A 314 -22.85 14.17 -25.44
C ARG A 314 -23.41 15.38 -26.21
N GLU A 315 -23.07 16.58 -25.78
CA GLU A 315 -23.37 17.81 -26.54
C GLU A 315 -22.55 17.98 -27.82
N GLY A 316 -21.66 17.02 -28.11
CA GLY A 316 -20.80 17.05 -29.30
C GLY A 316 -19.51 17.85 -29.12
N LYS A 317 -19.19 18.28 -27.88
CA LYS A 317 -17.99 19.09 -27.60
C LYS A 317 -16.71 18.23 -27.56
N ASN A 318 -15.59 18.81 -28.01
CA ASN A 318 -14.25 18.29 -27.73
C ASN A 318 -13.85 18.68 -26.33
N VAL A 319 -13.94 17.71 -25.41
CA VAL A 319 -13.70 17.91 -23.98
C VAL A 319 -12.24 17.63 -23.66
N VAL A 320 -11.60 18.52 -22.92
CA VAL A 320 -10.30 18.29 -22.30
C VAL A 320 -10.49 18.21 -20.78
N ARG A 321 -10.09 17.08 -20.19
CA ARG A 321 -9.84 16.95 -18.74
C ARG A 321 -8.35 17.14 -18.49
N LEU A 322 -7.97 18.33 -18.02
CA LEU A 322 -6.59 18.71 -17.77
C LEU A 322 -6.20 18.34 -16.33
N LYS A 323 -5.15 17.56 -16.18
CA LYS A 323 -4.69 16.99 -14.90
C LYS A 323 -3.22 17.33 -14.66
N GLY A 324 -2.86 17.71 -13.44
CA GLY A 324 -1.45 17.93 -13.07
C GLY A 324 -0.63 16.65 -13.22
N GLY A 325 0.63 16.74 -13.66
CA GLY A 325 1.50 15.61 -13.91
C GLY A 325 1.07 14.76 -15.10
N ASP A 326 0.94 13.46 -14.87
CA ASP A 326 0.46 12.46 -15.82
C ASP A 326 -0.90 11.92 -15.39
N PRO A 327 -1.90 11.83 -16.29
CA PRO A 327 -3.25 11.39 -15.94
C PRO A 327 -3.34 9.94 -15.47
N MET A 328 -2.31 9.12 -15.72
CA MET A 328 -2.27 7.70 -15.35
C MET A 328 -1.43 7.42 -14.09
N ILE A 329 -0.89 8.48 -13.42
CA ILE A 329 -0.09 8.33 -12.20
C ILE A 329 -0.77 9.08 -11.05
N PHE A 330 -1.39 8.34 -10.12
CA PHE A 330 -2.12 8.86 -8.94
C PHE A 330 -3.17 9.94 -9.23
N ALA A 331 -3.80 9.85 -10.39
CA ALA A 331 -4.70 10.88 -10.90
C ALA A 331 -6.11 10.38 -11.28
N HIS A 332 -6.52 9.18 -10.85
CA HIS A 332 -7.83 8.56 -11.13
C HIS A 332 -8.19 8.45 -12.63
N GLY A 333 -7.18 8.47 -13.54
CA GLY A 333 -7.42 8.45 -14.96
C GLY A 333 -8.16 7.21 -15.45
N SER A 334 -7.84 6.03 -14.90
CA SER A 334 -8.50 4.77 -15.27
C SER A 334 -10.00 4.75 -14.92
N GLU A 335 -10.38 5.32 -13.79
CA GLU A 335 -11.78 5.42 -13.35
C GLU A 335 -12.59 6.33 -14.29
N GLU A 336 -12.01 7.48 -14.70
CA GLU A 336 -12.63 8.39 -15.66
C GLU A 336 -12.77 7.72 -17.05
N ILE A 337 -11.76 6.97 -17.50
CA ILE A 337 -11.80 6.22 -18.77
C ILE A 337 -12.91 5.18 -18.73
N GLU A 338 -12.93 4.33 -17.69
CA GLU A 338 -13.92 3.26 -17.52
C GLU A 338 -15.34 3.83 -17.54
N TYR A 339 -15.59 4.91 -16.81
CA TYR A 339 -16.90 5.56 -16.78
C TYR A 339 -17.31 6.09 -18.16
N LEU A 340 -16.42 6.78 -18.86
CA LEU A 340 -16.74 7.39 -20.15
C LEU A 340 -16.90 6.34 -21.26
N GLU A 341 -15.99 5.37 -21.34
CA GLU A 341 -16.05 4.31 -22.35
C GLU A 341 -17.23 3.35 -22.14
N SER A 342 -17.58 3.04 -20.88
CA SER A 342 -18.81 2.27 -20.59
C SER A 342 -20.08 3.01 -21.02
N ASN A 343 -19.99 4.32 -21.18
CA ASN A 343 -21.02 5.20 -21.71
C ASN A 343 -20.87 5.53 -23.19
N LEU A 344 -20.03 4.77 -23.90
CA LEU A 344 -19.80 4.86 -25.36
C LEU A 344 -19.20 6.21 -25.81
N ILE A 345 -18.52 6.94 -24.92
CA ILE A 345 -17.75 8.13 -25.27
C ILE A 345 -16.32 7.73 -25.65
N LYS A 346 -15.82 8.26 -26.75
CA LYS A 346 -14.44 8.08 -27.17
C LYS A 346 -13.50 8.83 -26.23
N VAL A 347 -12.57 8.11 -25.60
CA VAL A 347 -11.54 8.69 -24.74
C VAL A 347 -10.18 8.62 -25.40
N ASN A 348 -9.44 9.72 -25.33
CA ASN A 348 -8.03 9.80 -25.71
C ASN A 348 -7.21 10.10 -24.46
N VAL A 349 -6.10 9.39 -24.26
CA VAL A 349 -5.17 9.69 -23.19
C VAL A 349 -3.92 10.32 -23.78
N ILE A 350 -3.52 11.46 -23.23
CA ILE A 350 -2.34 12.19 -23.63
C ILE A 350 -1.44 12.31 -22.40
N PRO A 351 -0.30 11.61 -22.37
CA PRO A 351 0.58 11.62 -21.22
C PRO A 351 1.18 13.00 -20.96
N GLY A 352 1.49 13.26 -19.70
CA GLY A 352 2.24 14.42 -19.25
C GLY A 352 3.55 14.00 -18.57
N ILE A 353 4.42 14.97 -18.30
CA ILE A 353 5.64 14.72 -17.51
C ILE A 353 5.22 14.57 -16.05
N THR A 354 5.44 13.39 -15.48
CA THR A 354 5.16 13.16 -14.05
C THR A 354 6.12 13.97 -13.18
N THR A 355 5.65 14.43 -12.03
CA THR A 355 6.42 15.27 -11.10
C THR A 355 7.74 14.63 -10.68
N ALA A 356 7.84 13.30 -10.58
CA ALA A 356 9.10 12.60 -10.27
C ALA A 356 10.19 12.86 -11.32
N SER A 357 9.84 12.78 -12.61
CA SER A 357 10.79 13.05 -13.70
C SER A 357 11.18 14.50 -13.76
N ALA A 358 10.25 15.40 -13.50
CA ALA A 358 10.51 16.83 -13.47
C ALA A 358 11.40 17.22 -12.29
N LEU A 359 11.16 16.65 -11.09
CA LEU A 359 12.03 16.78 -9.92
C LEU A 359 13.47 16.36 -10.24
N ALA A 360 13.64 15.19 -10.86
CA ALA A 360 14.94 14.67 -11.23
C ALA A 360 15.69 15.66 -12.17
N ALA A 361 14.98 16.22 -13.13
CA ALA A 361 15.52 17.19 -14.07
C ALA A 361 15.85 18.54 -13.41
N SER A 362 14.93 19.13 -12.64
CA SER A 362 15.14 20.43 -11.97
C SER A 362 16.28 20.38 -10.97
N GLN A 363 16.39 19.29 -10.21
CA GLN A 363 17.47 19.11 -9.22
C GLN A 363 18.76 18.53 -9.83
N LYS A 364 18.76 18.14 -11.12
CA LYS A 364 19.89 17.49 -11.81
C LYS A 364 20.34 16.19 -11.14
N ILE A 365 19.39 15.41 -10.65
CA ILE A 365 19.60 14.14 -9.95
C ILE A 365 18.89 13.04 -10.73
N SER A 366 19.61 11.99 -11.12
CA SER A 366 18.98 10.80 -11.69
C SER A 366 18.26 10.00 -10.61
N LEU A 367 17.03 9.57 -10.91
CA LEU A 367 16.28 8.68 -10.01
C LEU A 367 16.91 7.27 -9.92
N THR A 368 17.68 6.89 -10.93
CA THR A 368 18.52 5.67 -10.97
C THR A 368 19.97 6.06 -11.17
N HIS A 369 20.88 5.29 -10.59
CA HIS A 369 22.32 5.53 -10.76
C HIS A 369 23.05 4.20 -10.69
N ARG A 370 24.05 4.00 -11.59
CA ARG A 370 24.81 2.74 -11.66
C ARG A 370 25.33 2.26 -10.31
N ASP A 371 25.81 3.17 -9.47
CA ASP A 371 26.49 2.84 -8.21
C ASP A 371 25.56 2.99 -6.97
N PHE A 372 24.33 3.53 -7.10
CA PHE A 372 23.50 3.87 -5.94
C PHE A 372 22.07 3.41 -6.01
N SER A 373 21.52 3.18 -7.20
CA SER A 373 20.12 2.79 -7.31
C SER A 373 19.79 2.19 -8.67
N SER A 374 19.36 0.94 -8.67
CA SER A 374 18.91 0.20 -9.85
C SER A 374 17.40 0.18 -9.99
N SER A 375 16.67 0.63 -8.96
CA SER A 375 15.20 0.55 -8.90
C SER A 375 14.58 1.83 -8.35
N VAL A 376 13.41 2.19 -8.90
CA VAL A 376 12.62 3.35 -8.46
C VAL A 376 11.19 2.91 -8.23
N ALA A 377 10.62 3.31 -7.11
CA ALA A 377 9.19 3.15 -6.86
C ALA A 377 8.51 4.51 -6.67
N LEU A 378 7.38 4.68 -7.34
CA LEU A 378 6.44 5.78 -7.13
C LEU A 378 5.42 5.32 -6.10
N VAL A 379 5.26 6.07 -5.02
CA VAL A 379 4.46 5.66 -3.87
C VAL A 379 3.47 6.77 -3.50
N SER A 380 2.22 6.39 -3.21
CA SER A 380 1.27 7.33 -2.62
C SER A 380 1.47 7.40 -1.11
N GLY A 381 1.82 8.59 -0.60
CA GLY A 381 1.96 8.86 0.83
C GLY A 381 0.67 9.33 1.51
N HIS A 382 -0.47 9.18 0.86
CA HIS A 382 -1.75 9.69 1.38
C HIS A 382 -2.29 8.88 2.58
N THR A 383 -1.98 7.59 2.65
CA THR A 383 -2.45 6.71 3.73
C THR A 383 -1.57 6.83 4.97
N PRO A 384 -2.15 6.69 6.19
CA PRO A 384 -1.38 6.74 7.44
C PRO A 384 -0.31 5.64 7.58
N GLN A 385 -0.47 4.55 6.86
CA GLN A 385 0.47 3.43 6.79
C GLN A 385 0.72 3.08 5.32
N PRO A 386 1.55 3.85 4.60
CA PRO A 386 1.85 3.57 3.21
C PRO A 386 2.65 2.27 3.10
N VAL A 387 2.27 1.43 2.14
CA VAL A 387 3.07 0.24 1.81
C VAL A 387 4.40 0.69 1.23
N THR A 388 5.50 0.18 1.76
CA THR A 388 6.84 0.45 1.24
C THR A 388 7.23 -0.65 0.26
N PRO A 389 7.40 -0.35 -1.03
CA PRO A 389 7.91 -1.30 -2.00
C PRO A 389 9.41 -1.52 -1.81
N ASP A 390 9.91 -2.71 -2.17
CA ASP A 390 11.33 -3.03 -2.17
C ASP A 390 12.01 -2.37 -3.38
N ALA A 391 12.43 -1.12 -3.19
CA ALA A 391 13.16 -0.32 -4.17
C ALA A 391 14.22 0.54 -3.48
N GLU A 392 15.28 0.89 -4.22
CA GLU A 392 16.43 1.63 -3.68
C GLU A 392 16.20 3.15 -3.69
N THR A 393 15.32 3.61 -4.57
CA THR A 393 14.83 5.00 -4.61
C THR A 393 13.32 4.99 -4.47
N LEU A 394 12.80 5.76 -3.52
CA LEU A 394 11.37 5.94 -3.31
C LEU A 394 10.98 7.39 -3.60
N VAL A 395 9.91 7.55 -4.36
CA VAL A 395 9.33 8.88 -4.63
C VAL A 395 7.91 8.91 -4.10
N TYR A 396 7.70 9.63 -3.00
CA TYR A 396 6.41 9.76 -2.36
C TYR A 396 5.64 10.97 -2.87
N TYR A 397 4.47 10.72 -3.44
CA TYR A 397 3.49 11.72 -3.79
C TYR A 397 2.50 11.91 -2.64
N MET A 398 1.99 13.15 -2.45
CA MET A 398 0.94 13.46 -1.45
C MET A 398 1.29 13.08 -0.01
N GLY A 399 2.59 12.92 0.30
CA GLY A 399 3.07 12.44 1.59
C GLY A 399 3.37 13.52 2.63
N ALA A 400 3.20 14.81 2.35
CA ALA A 400 3.66 15.91 3.21
C ALA A 400 3.23 15.79 4.69
N LYS A 401 2.00 15.34 4.95
CA LYS A 401 1.47 15.15 6.30
C LYS A 401 1.93 13.87 6.98
N GLN A 402 2.52 12.93 6.23
CA GLN A 402 2.89 11.60 6.71
C GLN A 402 4.40 11.39 6.74
N LEU A 403 5.22 12.42 6.47
CA LEU A 403 6.67 12.28 6.36
C LEU A 403 7.32 11.64 7.58
N GLN A 404 6.88 12.01 8.78
CA GLN A 404 7.38 11.43 10.04
C GLN A 404 7.02 9.93 10.15
N ALA A 405 5.78 9.56 9.83
CA ALA A 405 5.33 8.18 9.85
C ALA A 405 6.06 7.34 8.78
N ILE A 406 6.25 7.88 7.58
CA ILE A 406 7.01 7.27 6.49
C ILE A 406 8.46 7.01 6.94
N ALA A 407 9.13 8.02 7.51
CA ALA A 407 10.50 7.89 7.97
C ALA A 407 10.64 6.88 9.12
N THR A 408 9.71 6.88 10.07
CA THR A 408 9.63 5.90 11.16
C THR A 408 9.48 4.49 10.61
N GLN A 409 8.57 4.27 9.67
CA GLN A 409 8.39 2.96 9.05
C GLN A 409 9.64 2.50 8.31
N LEU A 410 10.24 3.36 7.49
CA LEU A 410 11.44 3.03 6.72
C LEU A 410 12.62 2.65 7.62
N ILE A 411 12.86 3.39 8.70
CA ILE A 411 13.94 3.10 9.65
C ILE A 411 13.62 1.87 10.49
N ASP A 412 12.49 1.89 11.21
CA ASP A 412 12.23 0.96 12.31
C ASP A 412 11.75 -0.41 11.82
N LYS A 413 11.06 -0.47 10.67
CA LYS A 413 10.50 -1.73 10.14
C LYS A 413 11.23 -2.25 8.91
N GLU A 414 11.69 -1.34 8.03
CA GLU A 414 12.27 -1.70 6.74
C GLU A 414 13.81 -1.64 6.74
N GLY A 415 14.42 -1.22 7.85
CA GLY A 415 15.86 -1.18 8.05
C GLY A 415 16.62 -0.21 7.12
N TRP A 416 15.98 0.92 6.75
CA TRP A 416 16.67 1.98 6.04
C TRP A 416 17.65 2.70 6.95
N ALA A 417 18.78 3.13 6.38
CA ALA A 417 19.74 3.94 7.13
C ALA A 417 19.11 5.26 7.58
N PHE A 418 19.29 5.62 8.84
CA PHE A 418 18.74 6.86 9.38
C PHE A 418 19.33 8.12 8.70
N ASN A 419 20.55 8.06 8.20
CA ASN A 419 21.22 9.12 7.42
C ASN A 419 20.87 9.08 5.92
N THR A 420 19.94 8.22 5.48
CA THR A 420 19.47 8.20 4.09
C THR A 420 19.02 9.60 3.68
N PRO A 421 19.60 10.15 2.59
CA PRO A 421 19.24 11.48 2.12
C PRO A 421 17.79 11.55 1.64
N VAL A 422 17.17 12.69 1.88
CA VAL A 422 15.81 13.00 1.46
C VAL A 422 15.77 14.40 0.84
N LEU A 423 15.18 14.50 -0.34
CA LEU A 423 14.83 15.78 -0.95
C LEU A 423 13.33 15.97 -0.90
N LEU A 424 12.89 17.09 -0.35
CA LEU A 424 11.50 17.51 -0.29
C LEU A 424 11.34 18.73 -1.19
N THR A 425 10.59 18.59 -2.28
CA THR A 425 10.45 19.70 -3.23
C THR A 425 8.99 20.13 -3.35
N TYR A 426 8.76 21.39 -3.09
CA TYR A 426 7.50 22.11 -3.26
C TYR A 426 7.41 22.71 -4.65
N ASN A 427 6.25 22.66 -5.30
CA ASN A 427 5.95 23.30 -6.57
C ASN A 427 7.00 23.03 -7.66
N VAL A 428 7.36 21.77 -7.88
CA VAL A 428 8.34 21.36 -8.89
C VAL A 428 8.08 22.01 -10.25
N SER A 429 9.12 22.56 -10.86
CA SER A 429 9.11 23.27 -12.17
C SER A 429 8.32 24.58 -12.20
N ARG A 430 7.84 25.08 -11.07
CA ARG A 430 7.19 26.38 -10.99
C ARG A 430 8.18 27.47 -10.57
N PRO A 431 7.89 28.77 -10.84
CA PRO A 431 8.79 29.87 -10.47
C PRO A 431 9.09 29.94 -8.95
N ASP A 432 8.22 29.43 -8.13
CA ASP A 432 8.32 29.37 -6.66
C ASP A 432 8.75 27.99 -6.15
N GLU A 433 9.39 27.17 -6.99
CA GLU A 433 9.99 25.88 -6.57
C GLU A 433 10.92 26.06 -5.39
N GLN A 434 10.73 25.29 -4.34
CA GLN A 434 11.59 25.24 -3.18
C GLN A 434 11.99 23.82 -2.85
N THR A 435 13.25 23.58 -2.55
CA THR A 435 13.79 22.26 -2.20
C THR A 435 14.42 22.31 -0.83
N PHE A 436 14.03 21.36 0.02
CA PHE A 436 14.54 21.16 1.36
C PHE A 436 15.30 19.82 1.38
N GLU A 437 16.54 19.89 1.85
CA GLU A 437 17.42 18.73 2.01
C GLU A 437 17.39 18.28 3.47
N THR A 438 17.20 16.99 3.69
CA THR A 438 17.13 16.42 5.03
C THR A 438 17.54 14.94 5.00
N THR A 439 17.36 14.25 6.11
CA THR A 439 17.58 12.81 6.24
C THR A 439 16.33 12.11 6.81
N LEU A 440 16.28 10.80 6.69
CA LEU A 440 15.23 10.02 7.33
C LEU A 440 15.20 10.23 8.85
N TRP A 441 16.39 10.40 9.49
CA TRP A 441 16.48 10.67 10.92
C TRP A 441 15.78 11.97 11.33
N ASN A 442 16.06 13.05 10.63
CA ASN A 442 15.47 14.35 10.92
C ASN A 442 13.94 14.33 10.73
N LEU A 443 13.46 13.62 9.69
CA LEU A 443 12.02 13.43 9.48
C LEU A 443 11.39 12.62 10.61
N ARG A 444 12.02 11.51 11.03
CA ARG A 444 11.57 10.66 12.13
C ARG A 444 11.44 11.45 13.44
N ASN A 445 12.38 12.34 13.70
CA ASN A 445 12.40 13.18 14.90
C ASN A 445 11.48 14.42 14.82
N GLY A 446 10.77 14.60 13.70
CA GLY A 446 9.83 15.70 13.53
C GLY A 446 10.50 17.06 13.30
N GLU A 447 11.74 17.10 12.80
CA GLU A 447 12.46 18.37 12.55
C GLU A 447 11.87 19.16 11.38
N MET A 448 11.17 18.49 10.44
CA MET A 448 10.54 19.09 9.26
C MET A 448 9.03 19.11 9.41
N GLN A 449 8.50 20.21 9.94
CA GLN A 449 7.05 20.41 10.14
C GLN A 449 6.53 21.60 9.33
N ASN A 450 5.21 21.63 9.09
CA ASN A 450 4.52 22.73 8.40
C ASN A 450 5.07 23.04 7.00
N LEU A 451 5.48 22.01 6.27
CA LEU A 451 5.96 22.15 4.90
C LEU A 451 4.82 22.57 3.95
N PRO A 452 5.12 23.40 2.94
CA PRO A 452 4.13 23.81 1.96
C PRO A 452 3.66 22.62 1.10
N THR A 453 2.47 22.72 0.51
CA THR A 453 1.91 21.73 -0.40
C THR A 453 1.48 22.41 -1.71
N PRO A 454 1.58 21.73 -2.86
CA PRO A 454 1.93 20.32 -3.08
C PRO A 454 3.43 20.03 -2.92
N LEU A 455 3.76 18.91 -2.26
CA LEU A 455 5.13 18.49 -1.96
C LEU A 455 5.36 17.06 -2.48
N ILE A 456 6.55 16.84 -3.07
CA ILE A 456 7.06 15.51 -3.43
C ILE A 456 8.31 15.20 -2.63
N ALA A 457 8.47 13.95 -2.20
CA ALA A 457 9.64 13.51 -1.45
C ALA A 457 10.41 12.45 -2.22
N LEU A 458 11.70 12.70 -2.48
CA LEU A 458 12.66 11.76 -3.05
C LEU A 458 13.52 11.21 -1.92
N ILE A 459 13.48 9.90 -1.70
CA ILE A 459 14.20 9.21 -0.63
C ILE A 459 15.15 8.18 -1.23
N GLY A 460 16.41 8.21 -0.84
CA GLY A 460 17.42 7.25 -1.28
C GLY A 460 18.79 7.88 -1.47
N ASN A 461 19.81 7.05 -1.66
CA ASN A 461 21.20 7.52 -1.81
C ASN A 461 21.39 8.50 -2.98
N VAL A 462 20.56 8.39 -4.03
CA VAL A 462 20.61 9.32 -5.17
C VAL A 462 20.29 10.76 -4.77
N ALA A 463 19.49 10.99 -3.74
CA ALA A 463 19.15 12.31 -3.24
C ALA A 463 20.39 13.07 -2.71
N GLY A 464 21.40 12.34 -2.20
CA GLY A 464 22.66 12.89 -1.73
C GLY A 464 23.63 13.31 -2.84
N LEU A 465 23.40 12.93 -4.10
CA LEU A 465 24.30 13.23 -5.22
C LEU A 465 24.30 14.70 -5.65
N LYS A 466 23.38 15.50 -5.15
CA LYS A 466 23.30 16.93 -5.49
C LYS A 466 24.60 17.70 -5.18
N HIS A 467 25.30 17.31 -4.11
CA HIS A 467 26.48 18.01 -3.61
C HIS A 467 27.77 17.18 -3.64
N HIS A 468 27.69 15.92 -4.06
CA HIS A 468 28.84 15.01 -4.04
C HIS A 468 29.11 14.44 -5.43
N GLN A 469 30.42 14.40 -5.81
CA GLN A 469 30.78 13.57 -6.95
C GLN A 469 30.65 12.10 -6.57
N ALA A 470 30.17 11.28 -7.50
CA ALA A 470 29.97 9.83 -7.27
C ALA A 470 31.27 9.13 -6.81
N SER A 471 32.47 9.68 -7.17
CA SER A 471 33.76 9.18 -6.74
C SER A 471 34.06 9.38 -5.25
N ASP A 472 33.42 10.34 -4.59
CA ASP A 472 33.74 10.74 -3.22
C ASP A 472 32.94 9.91 -2.19
N ILE A 473 31.90 9.25 -2.66
CA ILE A 473 31.03 8.41 -1.83
C ILE A 473 31.51 6.95 -1.91
N LYS A 474 32.01 6.42 -0.79
CA LYS A 474 32.28 4.98 -0.64
C LYS A 474 31.12 4.34 0.12
N PRO A 475 30.05 3.87 -0.58
CA PRO A 475 28.90 3.29 0.07
C PRO A 475 29.33 2.12 0.95
N THR A 476 29.02 2.20 2.22
CA THR A 476 29.38 1.20 3.21
C THR A 476 28.11 0.55 3.74
N LEU A 477 28.02 -0.78 3.64
CA LEU A 477 26.95 -1.56 4.22
C LEU A 477 27.30 -1.93 5.65
N TYR A 478 26.47 -1.56 6.60
CA TYR A 478 26.61 -1.92 7.99
C TYR A 478 25.61 -2.99 8.40
N THR A 479 26.07 -4.08 9.01
CA THR A 479 25.27 -5.28 9.28
C THR A 479 24.91 -5.48 10.76
N GLY A 480 25.18 -4.49 11.61
CA GLY A 480 24.92 -4.57 13.04
C GLY A 480 23.50 -4.23 13.46
N THR A 481 23.30 -4.00 14.75
CA THR A 481 22.02 -3.57 15.33
C THR A 481 21.85 -2.04 15.24
N LEU A 482 20.59 -1.58 15.17
CA LEU A 482 20.26 -0.15 15.03
C LEU A 482 20.88 0.76 16.12
N PRO A 483 20.81 0.46 17.42
CA PRO A 483 21.40 1.30 18.46
C PRO A 483 22.90 1.54 18.34
N ALA A 484 23.63 0.60 17.75
CA ALA A 484 25.06 0.74 17.55
C ALA A 484 25.42 1.78 16.47
N ILE A 485 24.48 2.09 15.56
CA ILE A 485 24.66 3.06 14.47
C ILE A 485 24.37 4.48 14.93
N GLU A 486 23.33 4.67 15.74
CA GLU A 486 22.89 5.98 16.22
C GLU A 486 23.99 6.77 16.90
N LYS A 487 24.92 6.09 17.57
CA LYS A 487 26.09 6.70 18.20
C LYS A 487 27.19 7.17 17.23
N ARG A 488 27.17 6.76 15.96
CA ARG A 488 28.35 6.88 15.09
C ARG A 488 28.31 7.97 14.04
N LYS A 489 27.18 8.65 13.79
CA LYS A 489 27.03 9.72 12.76
C LYS A 489 27.77 9.38 11.45
N ALA A 490 27.75 8.12 11.01
CA ALA A 490 28.54 7.63 9.90
C ALA A 490 27.71 7.47 8.62
N ASP A 491 28.35 7.62 7.48
CA ASP A 491 27.78 7.46 6.12
C ASP A 491 27.57 5.99 5.76
N TYR A 492 26.75 5.28 6.51
CA TYR A 492 26.48 3.86 6.28
C TYR A 492 25.07 3.62 5.77
N THR A 493 24.93 2.80 4.75
CA THR A 493 23.68 2.11 4.49
C THR A 493 23.55 0.96 5.47
N TYR A 494 22.39 0.82 6.08
CA TYR A 494 22.14 -0.14 7.14
C TYR A 494 21.26 -1.29 6.68
N THR A 495 21.71 -2.52 6.91
CA THR A 495 20.89 -3.71 6.78
C THR A 495 20.99 -4.50 8.08
N PRO A 496 19.95 -4.51 8.92
CA PRO A 496 19.98 -5.29 10.15
C PRO A 496 20.04 -6.77 9.81
N LEU A 497 21.08 -7.43 10.29
CA LEU A 497 21.21 -8.88 10.18
C LEU A 497 21.04 -9.57 11.56
N ILE A 498 20.72 -8.78 12.58
CA ILE A 498 20.44 -9.27 13.92
C ILE A 498 19.15 -8.63 14.43
N GLU A 499 18.18 -9.46 14.74
CA GLU A 499 17.00 -9.14 15.54
C GLU A 499 17.20 -9.76 16.94
N ILE A 500 16.90 -8.96 17.97
CA ILE A 500 17.00 -9.42 19.36
C ILE A 500 15.62 -9.90 19.80
N SER A 501 15.50 -11.17 20.14
CA SER A 501 14.30 -11.72 20.75
C SER A 501 14.55 -12.02 22.22
N TYR A 502 13.74 -11.44 23.10
CA TYR A 502 13.78 -11.68 24.54
C TYR A 502 12.90 -12.88 24.90
N HIS A 503 13.38 -13.73 25.80
CA HIS A 503 12.68 -14.95 26.24
C HIS A 503 12.39 -14.94 27.72
N PRO A 504 11.20 -14.51 28.16
CA PRO A 504 10.80 -14.54 29.57
C PRO A 504 10.83 -15.95 30.20
N SER A 505 10.56 -16.96 29.39
CA SER A 505 10.54 -18.37 29.85
C SER A 505 11.89 -18.89 30.30
N TYR A 506 13.00 -18.26 29.98
CA TYR A 506 14.31 -18.67 30.47
C TYR A 506 14.48 -18.40 31.97
N PHE A 507 14.01 -17.26 32.47
CA PHE A 507 14.05 -16.96 33.90
C PHE A 507 13.19 -17.95 34.71
N THR A 508 11.98 -18.26 34.24
CA THR A 508 11.10 -19.25 34.90
C THR A 508 11.73 -20.65 34.92
N LYS A 509 12.39 -21.05 33.84
CA LYS A 509 13.04 -22.35 33.72
C LYS A 509 14.28 -22.44 34.60
N ILE A 510 15.07 -21.37 34.72
CA ILE A 510 16.24 -21.33 35.62
C ILE A 510 15.79 -21.52 37.08
N LEU A 511 14.71 -20.89 37.50
CA LEU A 511 14.11 -21.06 38.82
C LEU A 511 13.61 -22.51 39.05
N GLU A 512 13.04 -23.14 38.01
CA GLU A 512 12.57 -24.53 38.08
C GLU A 512 13.71 -25.55 38.08
N ASP A 513 14.80 -25.33 37.34
CA ASP A 513 15.93 -26.26 37.17
C ASP A 513 16.91 -26.22 38.37
N HIS A 514 16.89 -25.16 39.19
CA HIS A 514 17.78 -24.99 40.35
C HIS A 514 17.12 -25.24 41.68
N TYR A 515 15.96 -25.91 41.70
CA TYR A 515 15.39 -26.46 42.92
C TYR A 515 16.15 -27.73 43.32
N PHE A 516 16.95 -27.67 44.40
CA PHE A 516 17.59 -28.82 44.98
C PHE A 516 16.74 -29.41 46.11
N GLU A 517 16.61 -30.74 46.12
CA GLU A 517 16.06 -31.45 47.26
C GLU A 517 17.19 -31.71 48.28
N ARG A 518 17.17 -31.03 49.41
CA ARG A 518 18.09 -31.32 50.53
C ARG A 518 17.42 -32.30 51.49
N TYR A 519 18.09 -33.39 51.72
CA TYR A 519 17.65 -34.40 52.68
C TYR A 519 18.27 -34.11 54.06
N ASP A 520 17.44 -33.77 55.07
CA ASP A 520 17.85 -33.49 56.45
C ASP A 520 17.85 -34.71 57.32
N GLY A 521 17.77 -35.94 56.77
CA GLY A 521 17.67 -37.22 57.48
C GLY A 521 16.23 -37.60 57.86
N LYS A 522 15.22 -36.73 57.59
CA LYS A 522 13.80 -37.03 57.93
C LYS A 522 12.82 -36.62 56.83
N SER A 523 13.18 -35.64 56.03
CA SER A 523 12.34 -35.18 54.93
C SER A 523 13.16 -34.52 53.80
N PHE A 524 12.64 -34.58 52.56
CA PHE A 524 13.16 -33.76 51.46
C PHE A 524 12.47 -32.40 51.50
N THR A 525 13.25 -31.36 51.77
CA THR A 525 12.76 -29.97 51.64
C THR A 525 13.31 -29.40 50.34
N LYS A 526 12.41 -28.91 49.45
CA LYS A 526 12.81 -28.15 48.26
C LYS A 526 13.26 -26.77 48.72
N TYR A 527 14.53 -26.49 48.58
CA TYR A 527 15.06 -25.14 48.69
C TYR A 527 15.47 -24.66 47.31
N CYS A 528 15.11 -23.44 46.97
CA CYS A 528 15.80 -22.70 45.93
C CYS A 528 17.12 -22.25 46.57
N GLU A 529 18.24 -22.92 46.26
CA GLU A 529 19.55 -22.54 46.82
C GLU A 529 20.08 -21.25 46.21
N TRP A 530 19.41 -20.72 45.16
CA TRP A 530 19.93 -19.61 44.38
C TRP A 530 18.78 -18.69 43.99
N ASP A 531 18.72 -17.57 44.66
CA ASP A 531 17.96 -16.39 44.22
C ASP A 531 18.96 -15.43 43.56
N GLU A 532 18.71 -15.02 42.33
CA GLU A 532 19.55 -14.05 41.63
C GLU A 532 19.68 -12.73 42.38
N SER A 533 18.74 -12.39 43.26
CA SER A 533 18.82 -11.25 44.17
C SER A 533 19.92 -11.41 45.21
N GLN A 534 20.41 -12.65 45.44
CA GLN A 534 21.48 -12.93 46.39
C GLN A 534 22.89 -12.94 45.77
N ALA A 535 22.99 -12.75 44.43
CA ALA A 535 24.27 -12.64 43.75
C ALA A 535 24.99 -11.34 44.16
N LEU A 536 26.26 -11.47 44.56
CA LEU A 536 27.10 -10.32 44.84
C LEU A 536 27.56 -9.63 43.52
N TYR A 537 27.84 -10.41 42.50
CA TYR A 537 28.43 -9.92 41.25
C TYR A 537 27.46 -10.11 40.09
N TYR A 538 27.26 -9.04 39.31
CA TYR A 538 26.41 -9.03 38.12
C TYR A 538 27.23 -8.63 36.89
N ILE A 539 27.36 -9.55 35.94
CA ILE A 539 28.17 -9.33 34.72
C ILE A 539 27.25 -9.06 33.55
N PHE A 540 27.37 -7.91 32.95
CA PHE A 540 26.65 -7.54 31.71
C PHE A 540 27.63 -7.35 30.56
N THR A 541 27.55 -8.23 29.57
CA THR A 541 28.36 -8.16 28.34
C THR A 541 27.66 -7.46 27.19
N SER A 542 26.39 -7.07 27.35
CA SER A 542 25.62 -6.31 26.34
C SER A 542 24.49 -5.50 26.98
N GLN A 543 24.10 -4.42 26.32
CA GLN A 543 22.91 -3.66 26.69
C GLN A 543 21.63 -4.49 26.67
N TYR A 544 21.56 -5.51 25.81
CA TYR A 544 20.38 -6.39 25.70
C TYR A 544 20.20 -7.29 26.92
N GLY A 545 21.32 -7.74 27.51
CA GLY A 545 21.29 -8.43 28.79
C GLY A 545 20.76 -7.52 29.91
N VAL A 546 21.17 -6.24 29.92
CA VAL A 546 20.63 -5.23 30.87
C VAL A 546 19.13 -5.05 30.69
N HIS A 547 18.65 -4.85 29.44
CA HIS A 547 17.23 -4.66 29.17
C HIS A 547 16.40 -5.90 29.54
N ALA A 548 16.86 -7.10 29.16
CA ALA A 548 16.18 -8.33 29.52
C ALA A 548 16.06 -8.50 31.03
N THR A 549 17.13 -8.18 31.79
CA THR A 549 17.14 -8.28 33.25
C THR A 549 16.22 -7.22 33.87
N LEU A 550 16.24 -5.97 33.35
CA LEU A 550 15.37 -4.89 33.85
C LEU A 550 13.89 -5.21 33.71
N ASP A 551 13.50 -5.80 32.57
CA ASP A 551 12.09 -6.16 32.31
C ASP A 551 11.56 -7.26 33.23
N TYR A 552 12.43 -8.13 33.75
CA TYR A 552 12.04 -9.29 34.57
C TYR A 552 12.49 -9.22 36.03
N TYR A 553 13.54 -8.44 36.34
CA TYR A 553 14.19 -8.36 37.64
C TYR A 553 14.61 -6.94 38.01
N ASP A 554 13.67 -6.03 38.06
CA ASP A 554 13.94 -4.61 38.38
C ASP A 554 14.43 -4.40 39.85
N LEU A 555 14.17 -5.33 40.73
CA LEU A 555 14.61 -5.28 42.14
C LEU A 555 16.13 -5.20 42.28
N ILE A 556 16.90 -5.96 41.50
CA ILE A 556 18.35 -5.92 41.46
C ILE A 556 18.89 -4.51 41.27
N PHE A 557 18.26 -3.73 40.40
CA PHE A 557 18.66 -2.36 40.13
C PHE A 557 18.22 -1.35 41.18
N LYS A 558 17.31 -1.74 42.09
CA LYS A 558 16.83 -0.89 43.20
C LYS A 558 17.66 -1.06 44.45
N GLU A 559 18.17 -2.29 44.72
CA GLU A 559 18.97 -2.66 45.89
C GLU A 559 20.47 -2.63 45.60
N GLN A 560 20.93 -1.70 44.82
CA GLN A 560 22.27 -1.65 44.21
C GLN A 560 23.45 -1.42 45.20
N GLU A 561 23.19 -1.07 46.47
CA GLU A 561 24.25 -0.83 47.43
C GLU A 561 24.94 -2.13 47.92
N GLU A 562 24.26 -3.26 47.72
CA GLU A 562 24.74 -4.60 48.12
C GLU A 562 25.39 -5.35 46.95
N HIS A 563 25.34 -4.85 45.74
CA HIS A 563 25.75 -5.55 44.52
C HIS A 563 26.90 -4.89 43.78
N VAL A 564 27.70 -5.71 43.11
CA VAL A 564 28.80 -5.27 42.23
C VAL A 564 28.44 -5.45 40.76
N PHE A 565 28.21 -4.38 40.06
CA PHE A 565 27.86 -4.39 38.63
C PHE A 565 29.08 -4.24 37.76
N ILE A 566 29.30 -5.19 36.84
CA ILE A 566 30.46 -5.26 35.96
C ILE A 566 29.97 -5.22 34.52
N SER A 567 30.51 -4.29 33.71
CA SER A 567 30.14 -4.12 32.32
C SER A 567 31.31 -4.22 31.36
N ILE A 568 31.03 -4.67 30.13
CA ILE A 568 31.95 -4.61 29.00
C ILE A 568 31.57 -3.40 28.13
N GLY A 569 32.44 -2.38 28.09
CA GLY A 569 32.35 -1.24 27.20
C GLY A 569 31.21 -0.24 27.46
N ASP A 570 31.33 0.93 26.84
CA ASP A 570 30.51 2.11 27.11
C ASP A 570 29.00 1.89 26.94
N THR A 571 28.60 1.14 25.91
CA THR A 571 27.18 0.94 25.61
C THR A 571 26.44 0.19 26.71
N THR A 572 27.10 -0.81 27.30
CA THR A 572 26.55 -1.61 28.39
C THR A 572 26.54 -0.78 29.69
N THR A 573 27.62 -0.04 29.94
CA THR A 573 27.73 0.89 31.08
C THR A 573 26.60 1.93 31.05
N GLU A 574 26.37 2.57 29.90
CA GLU A 574 25.26 3.52 29.74
C GLU A 574 23.90 2.88 29.96
N ALA A 575 23.69 1.65 29.49
CA ALA A 575 22.43 0.94 29.71
C ALA A 575 22.18 0.70 31.20
N LEU A 576 23.20 0.31 31.95
CA LEU A 576 23.12 0.15 33.42
C LEU A 576 22.83 1.49 34.12
N HIS A 577 23.49 2.58 33.73
CA HIS A 577 23.19 3.90 34.27
C HIS A 577 21.74 4.32 33.98
N LYS A 578 21.21 4.05 32.78
CA LYS A 578 19.80 4.31 32.43
C LYS A 578 18.83 3.45 33.25
N ALA A 579 19.24 2.24 33.62
CA ALA A 579 18.48 1.37 34.53
C ALA A 579 18.54 1.83 35.99
N GLY A 580 19.31 2.88 36.32
CA GLY A 580 19.42 3.47 37.66
C GLY A 580 20.65 3.06 38.44
N VAL A 581 21.52 2.19 37.92
CA VAL A 581 22.74 1.78 38.60
C VAL A 581 23.75 2.92 38.62
N LYS A 582 24.18 3.34 39.81
CA LYS A 582 25.12 4.45 40.02
C LYS A 582 26.58 4.01 39.91
N ASN A 583 26.91 2.88 40.50
CA ASN A 583 28.27 2.37 40.59
C ASN A 583 28.42 1.17 39.62
N VAL A 584 29.01 1.40 38.48
CA VAL A 584 29.28 0.36 37.48
C VAL A 584 30.79 0.27 37.27
N ILE A 585 31.32 -0.94 37.35
CA ILE A 585 32.71 -1.23 37.05
C ILE A 585 32.81 -1.61 35.57
N GLN A 586 33.31 -0.70 34.76
CA GLN A 586 33.65 -1.02 33.37
C GLN A 586 35.04 -1.67 33.34
N VAL A 587 35.16 -2.84 32.70
CA VAL A 587 36.46 -3.52 32.57
C VAL A 587 37.39 -2.78 31.60
N GLU A 588 38.69 -2.82 31.85
CA GLU A 588 39.70 -2.09 31.07
C GLU A 588 39.79 -2.50 29.59
N GLN A 589 39.51 -3.78 29.31
CA GLN A 589 39.41 -4.31 27.94
C GLN A 589 37.94 -4.57 27.61
N ASP A 590 37.43 -3.94 26.54
CA ASP A 590 36.05 -4.05 26.07
C ASP A 590 35.75 -5.45 25.49
N ASN A 591 36.10 -6.49 26.20
CA ASN A 591 35.90 -7.88 25.78
C ASN A 591 35.83 -8.82 26.98
N ARG A 592 35.52 -10.10 26.70
CA ARG A 592 35.42 -11.17 27.72
C ARG A 592 36.69 -11.39 28.55
N TYR A 593 37.87 -11.16 27.97
CA TYR A 593 39.11 -11.34 28.72
C TYR A 593 39.29 -10.25 29.79
N GLY A 594 38.77 -9.06 29.55
CA GLY A 594 38.72 -7.99 30.54
C GLY A 594 37.90 -8.38 31.77
N VAL A 595 36.78 -9.09 31.60
CA VAL A 595 35.99 -9.64 32.71
C VAL A 595 36.78 -10.67 33.49
N ILE A 596 37.36 -11.65 32.80
CA ILE A 596 38.15 -12.72 33.45
C ILE A 596 39.33 -12.13 34.21
N GLU A 597 40.02 -11.14 33.67
CA GLU A 597 41.16 -10.49 34.33
C GLU A 597 40.74 -9.68 35.55
N TRP A 598 39.58 -9.04 35.51
CA TRP A 598 39.00 -8.38 36.67
C TRP A 598 38.72 -9.39 37.82
N PHE A 599 38.14 -10.54 37.50
CA PHE A 599 37.87 -11.57 38.50
C PHE A 599 39.15 -12.24 39.06
N LYS A 600 40.23 -12.32 38.31
CA LYS A 600 41.52 -12.75 38.84
C LYS A 600 42.03 -11.78 39.89
N LYS A 601 41.96 -10.46 39.62
CA LYS A 601 42.35 -9.44 40.61
C LYS A 601 41.43 -9.49 41.84
N GLU A 602 40.16 -9.73 41.67
CA GLU A 602 39.22 -9.85 42.78
C GLU A 602 39.47 -11.11 43.62
N LYS A 603 39.80 -12.22 42.98
CA LYS A 603 40.27 -13.41 43.70
C LYS A 603 41.54 -13.13 44.54
N GLU A 604 42.56 -12.45 43.96
CA GLU A 604 43.76 -12.08 44.73
C GLU A 604 43.41 -11.20 45.94
N ARG A 605 42.44 -10.26 45.80
CA ARG A 605 41.98 -9.43 46.90
C ARG A 605 41.29 -10.30 48.01
N LEU A 606 40.44 -11.21 47.61
CA LEU A 606 39.76 -12.12 48.54
C LEU A 606 40.74 -13.09 49.25
N ASP A 607 41.74 -13.61 48.50
CA ASP A 607 42.77 -14.45 49.04
C ASP A 607 43.68 -13.67 50.07
N ALA A 608 43.88 -12.39 49.91
CA ALA A 608 44.60 -11.54 50.87
C ALA A 608 43.77 -11.31 52.18
N GLU A 609 42.48 -11.37 52.12
CA GLU A 609 41.55 -11.22 53.25
C GLU A 609 41.34 -12.55 54.04
N LYS A 610 41.77 -13.67 53.49
CA LYS A 610 41.63 -15.01 54.08
C LYS A 610 42.13 -15.10 55.51
N PRO A 611 43.30 -14.54 55.92
CA PRO A 611 43.76 -14.59 57.29
C PRO A 611 42.79 -13.91 58.29
N ARG A 612 42.15 -12.80 57.86
CA ARG A 612 41.14 -12.11 58.68
C ARG A 612 39.89 -13.00 58.85
N TYR A 613 39.41 -13.60 57.76
CA TYR A 613 38.29 -14.53 57.79
C TYR A 613 38.56 -15.71 58.75
N GLU A 614 39.72 -16.38 58.62
CA GLU A 614 40.12 -17.48 59.49
C GLU A 614 40.20 -17.07 60.99
N GLN A 615 40.65 -15.82 61.24
CA GLN A 615 40.69 -15.30 62.63
C GLN A 615 39.27 -15.06 63.18
N ILE A 616 38.32 -14.54 62.36
CA ILE A 616 36.94 -14.33 62.80
C ILE A 616 36.28 -15.69 63.05
N MET A 617 36.39 -16.64 62.12
CA MET A 617 35.81 -17.98 62.29
C MET A 617 36.36 -18.70 63.51
N LYS A 618 37.68 -18.62 63.73
CA LYS A 618 38.30 -19.21 64.95
C LYS A 618 37.74 -18.58 66.24
N LYS A 619 37.49 -17.29 66.22
CA LYS A 619 36.96 -16.59 67.39
C LYS A 619 35.49 -16.92 67.59
N LEU A 620 34.69 -17.12 66.57
CA LEU A 620 33.31 -17.62 66.63
C LEU A 620 33.28 -19.03 67.24
N ASP A 621 34.22 -19.91 66.84
CA ASP A 621 34.38 -21.30 67.44
C ASP A 621 34.81 -21.30 68.84
N GLU A 622 35.53 -20.27 69.34
CA GLU A 622 36.03 -20.16 70.75
C GLU A 622 34.98 -19.55 71.68
N LEU A 623 33.85 -19.03 71.21
CA LEU A 623 32.79 -18.49 72.03
C LEU A 623 31.80 -19.61 72.42
N ASP A 624 31.69 -19.87 73.72
CA ASP A 624 30.78 -20.90 74.23
C ASP A 624 29.34 -20.44 74.48
N ASP A 625 29.12 -19.11 74.55
CA ASP A 625 27.83 -18.52 74.77
C ASP A 625 27.16 -18.16 73.41
N PRO A 626 25.99 -18.76 73.13
CA PRO A 626 25.28 -18.45 71.83
C PRO A 626 24.94 -16.99 71.63
N ASP A 627 24.60 -16.28 72.70
CA ASP A 627 24.23 -14.83 72.58
C ASP A 627 25.49 -14.01 72.31
N GLU A 628 26.67 -14.34 72.81
CA GLU A 628 27.95 -13.67 72.50
C GLU A 628 28.42 -14.06 71.09
N GLN A 629 28.18 -15.28 70.65
CA GLN A 629 28.48 -15.78 69.36
C GLN A 629 27.66 -15.02 68.29
N ASP A 630 26.35 -14.88 68.44
CA ASP A 630 25.45 -14.12 67.55
C ASP A 630 25.84 -12.66 67.57
N ALA A 631 26.11 -12.03 68.68
CA ALA A 631 26.52 -10.62 68.73
C ALA A 631 27.84 -10.36 67.99
N TYR A 632 28.80 -11.32 68.07
CA TYR A 632 30.06 -11.20 67.34
C TYR A 632 29.85 -11.44 65.83
N TYR A 633 29.00 -12.39 65.44
CA TYR A 633 28.64 -12.64 64.08
C TYR A 633 28.01 -11.39 63.43
N TYR A 634 26.99 -10.83 64.07
CA TYR A 634 26.33 -9.60 63.57
C TYR A 634 27.29 -8.41 63.44
N LYS A 635 28.31 -8.35 64.24
CA LYS A 635 29.34 -7.30 64.15
C LYS A 635 30.22 -7.46 62.91
N GLU A 636 30.50 -8.65 62.49
CA GLU A 636 31.38 -8.95 61.35
C GLU A 636 30.56 -9.43 60.12
N GLU A 637 29.23 -9.41 60.20
CA GLU A 637 28.30 -9.98 59.22
C GLU A 637 28.55 -9.44 57.80
N ASP A 638 28.68 -8.14 57.63
CA ASP A 638 28.97 -7.51 56.30
C ASP A 638 30.26 -8.05 55.66
N PHE A 639 31.28 -8.27 56.47
CA PHE A 639 32.56 -8.81 55.99
C PHE A 639 32.41 -10.30 55.64
N LEU A 640 31.75 -11.08 56.49
CA LEU A 640 31.57 -12.51 56.28
C LEU A 640 30.74 -12.78 55.05
N GLN A 641 29.62 -12.07 54.89
CA GLN A 641 28.74 -12.20 53.72
C GLN A 641 29.50 -11.86 52.43
N ARG A 642 30.25 -10.75 52.41
CA ARG A 642 31.05 -10.35 51.21
C ARG A 642 32.22 -11.29 50.91
N TYR A 643 32.81 -11.91 51.93
CA TYR A 643 33.91 -12.84 51.73
C TYR A 643 33.41 -14.23 51.28
N GLU A 644 32.30 -14.68 51.80
CA GLU A 644 31.72 -16.02 51.53
C GLU A 644 30.89 -16.02 50.24
N ASN A 645 30.22 -14.91 49.93
CA ASN A 645 29.35 -14.84 48.76
C ASN A 645 30.19 -14.66 47.48
N ARG A 646 30.35 -15.75 46.74
CA ARG A 646 31.04 -15.82 45.45
C ARG A 646 30.09 -16.09 44.32
N LEU A 647 28.82 -15.74 44.49
CA LEU A 647 27.80 -15.91 43.47
C LEU A 647 27.87 -14.80 42.42
N VAL A 648 27.88 -15.23 41.16
CA VAL A 648 27.93 -14.36 39.97
C VAL A 648 26.73 -14.63 39.12
N PHE A 649 25.94 -13.61 38.82
CA PHE A 649 24.87 -13.68 37.83
C PHE A 649 25.35 -13.13 36.46
N TYR A 650 25.21 -13.99 35.45
CA TYR A 650 25.65 -13.67 34.08
C TYR A 650 24.53 -13.84 33.05
N PRO A 651 23.71 -12.81 32.80
CA PRO A 651 22.71 -12.80 31.74
C PRO A 651 23.36 -12.53 30.36
N HIS A 652 23.14 -13.45 29.41
CA HIS A 652 23.82 -13.41 28.14
C HIS A 652 22.94 -13.88 26.96
N SER A 653 23.47 -13.83 25.74
CA SER A 653 22.79 -14.35 24.55
C SER A 653 22.99 -15.86 24.40
N SER A 654 22.09 -16.52 23.65
CA SER A 654 22.25 -17.93 23.28
C SER A 654 23.53 -18.24 22.47
N LEU A 655 24.17 -17.21 21.91
CA LEU A 655 25.41 -17.34 21.14
C LEU A 655 26.67 -16.98 21.95
N SER A 656 26.52 -16.66 23.23
CA SER A 656 27.67 -16.34 24.09
C SER A 656 28.49 -17.59 24.37
N PRO A 657 29.82 -17.52 24.23
CA PRO A 657 30.69 -18.64 24.57
C PRO A 657 30.68 -18.93 26.08
N GLU A 658 30.94 -20.16 26.47
CA GLU A 658 31.00 -20.61 27.88
C GLU A 658 32.32 -20.28 28.59
N ASP A 659 33.22 -19.56 27.94
CA ASP A 659 34.54 -19.27 28.48
C ASP A 659 34.54 -18.38 29.74
N ILE A 660 33.60 -17.43 29.88
CA ILE A 660 33.46 -16.64 31.10
C ILE A 660 33.00 -17.52 32.25
N PRO A 661 31.88 -18.27 32.18
CA PRO A 661 31.47 -19.16 33.25
C PRO A 661 32.55 -20.16 33.68
N LEU A 662 33.19 -20.81 32.71
CA LEU A 662 34.23 -21.81 33.00
C LEU A 662 35.45 -21.18 33.71
N ALA A 663 35.96 -20.07 33.21
CA ALA A 663 37.11 -19.38 33.81
C ALA A 663 36.81 -18.90 35.25
N LEU A 664 35.60 -18.40 35.50
CA LEU A 664 35.19 -17.93 36.81
C LEU A 664 34.99 -19.10 37.79
N GLN A 665 34.47 -20.23 37.33
CA GLN A 665 34.39 -21.47 38.14
C GLN A 665 35.77 -21.99 38.52
N GLU A 666 36.74 -21.96 37.60
CA GLU A 666 38.14 -22.29 37.88
C GLU A 666 38.78 -21.35 38.94
N LEU A 667 38.33 -20.09 38.99
CA LEU A 667 38.74 -19.11 39.98
C LEU A 667 38.01 -19.29 41.35
N GLY A 668 37.04 -20.20 41.43
CA GLY A 668 36.29 -20.51 42.64
C GLY A 668 35.07 -19.65 42.87
N PHE A 669 34.52 -19.03 41.80
CA PHE A 669 33.24 -18.35 41.85
C PHE A 669 32.10 -19.26 41.36
N ASN A 670 30.91 -19.09 41.93
CA ASN A 670 29.72 -19.81 41.54
C ASN A 670 28.95 -18.99 40.51
N VAL A 671 28.83 -19.49 39.30
CA VAL A 671 28.24 -18.71 38.19
C VAL A 671 26.85 -19.22 37.84
N LEU A 672 25.86 -18.35 38.02
CA LEU A 672 24.52 -18.54 37.47
C LEU A 672 24.47 -17.91 36.07
N SER A 673 24.62 -18.75 35.05
CA SER A 673 24.66 -18.34 33.63
C SER A 673 23.25 -18.45 33.05
N ALA A 674 22.71 -17.34 32.55
CA ALA A 674 21.34 -17.24 32.05
C ALA A 674 21.28 -16.76 30.60
N VAL A 675 20.70 -17.56 29.72
CA VAL A 675 20.38 -17.13 28.36
C VAL A 675 19.11 -16.32 28.39
N VAL A 676 19.20 -14.98 28.23
CA VAL A 676 18.07 -14.06 28.37
C VAL A 676 17.60 -13.46 27.04
N TYR A 677 18.38 -13.62 25.97
CA TYR A 677 18.00 -13.19 24.64
C TYR A 677 18.69 -13.99 23.54
N ASN A 678 18.08 -14.01 22.34
CA ASN A 678 18.66 -14.59 21.13
C ASN A 678 19.03 -13.50 20.11
N ASN A 679 20.10 -13.78 19.35
CA ASN A 679 20.48 -13.03 18.17
C ASN A 679 20.02 -13.81 16.93
N GLU A 680 18.95 -13.36 16.28
CA GLU A 680 18.36 -14.05 15.15
C GLU A 680 18.47 -13.21 13.86
N LEU A 681 18.41 -13.86 12.71
CA LEU A 681 18.20 -13.15 11.44
C LEU A 681 16.76 -12.61 11.43
N PRO A 682 16.53 -11.33 11.14
CA PRO A 682 15.18 -10.78 11.00
C PRO A 682 14.29 -11.64 10.11
N LYS A 683 13.01 -11.78 10.45
CA LYS A 683 12.06 -12.60 9.67
C LYS A 683 11.92 -12.16 8.22
N ASN A 684 11.99 -10.84 7.97
CA ASN A 684 11.94 -10.24 6.64
C ASN A 684 13.15 -9.31 6.45
N PRO A 685 14.36 -9.84 6.29
CA PRO A 685 15.56 -9.04 6.15
C PRO A 685 15.54 -8.32 4.80
N ARG A 686 15.79 -7.00 4.81
CA ARG A 686 15.91 -6.22 3.58
C ARG A 686 17.11 -6.70 2.77
N ARG A 687 16.86 -7.12 1.52
CA ARG A 687 17.93 -7.39 0.57
C ARG A 687 18.32 -6.11 -0.15
N VAL A 688 19.62 -5.82 -0.19
CA VAL A 688 20.18 -4.68 -0.93
C VAL A 688 21.05 -5.21 -2.08
N ASN A 689 21.20 -4.39 -3.12
CA ASN A 689 22.10 -4.74 -4.22
C ASN A 689 23.56 -4.57 -3.78
N LEU A 690 24.24 -5.68 -3.53
CA LEU A 690 25.63 -5.68 -3.00
C LEU A 690 26.63 -4.99 -3.93
N ASN A 691 26.36 -4.92 -5.23
CA ASN A 691 27.24 -4.24 -6.20
C ASN A 691 27.38 -2.74 -5.94
N HIS A 692 26.47 -2.16 -5.20
CA HIS A 692 26.47 -0.73 -4.84
C HIS A 692 27.42 -0.42 -3.68
N PHE A 693 27.93 -1.44 -2.97
CA PHE A 693 28.76 -1.24 -1.79
C PHE A 693 30.23 -1.57 -2.07
N LYS A 694 31.10 -0.66 -1.64
CA LYS A 694 32.55 -0.87 -1.71
C LYS A 694 33.12 -1.44 -0.41
N ARG A 695 32.36 -1.30 0.69
CA ARG A 695 32.74 -1.78 2.02
C ARG A 695 31.55 -2.43 2.72
N ILE A 696 31.82 -3.47 3.49
CA ILE A 696 30.84 -4.11 4.38
C ILE A 696 31.41 -4.21 5.77
N VAL A 697 30.69 -3.73 6.77
CA VAL A 697 31.09 -3.77 8.18
C VAL A 697 30.35 -4.89 8.90
N PHE A 698 31.09 -5.87 9.40
CA PHE A 698 30.58 -6.93 10.26
C PHE A 698 30.87 -6.63 11.73
N THR A 699 29.84 -6.69 12.56
CA THR A 699 29.95 -6.30 13.97
C THR A 699 30.15 -7.49 14.91
N SER A 700 29.88 -8.71 14.45
CA SER A 700 30.04 -9.96 15.18
C SER A 700 30.12 -11.14 14.21
N PRO A 701 30.62 -12.33 14.64
CA PRO A 701 30.58 -13.54 13.83
C PRO A 701 29.18 -13.87 13.30
N SER A 702 28.14 -13.72 14.12
CA SER A 702 26.74 -13.97 13.72
C SER A 702 26.27 -13.06 12.58
N THR A 703 26.81 -11.85 12.43
CA THR A 703 26.47 -10.99 11.28
C THR A 703 27.05 -11.53 9.96
N ILE A 704 28.21 -12.19 10.00
CA ILE A 704 28.80 -12.87 8.84
C ILE A 704 27.97 -14.08 8.45
N ASP A 705 27.61 -14.93 9.44
CA ASP A 705 26.79 -16.13 9.19
C ASP A 705 25.41 -15.78 8.65
N ASN A 706 24.77 -14.75 9.21
CA ASN A 706 23.47 -14.27 8.76
C ASN A 706 23.57 -13.62 7.38
N PHE A 707 24.67 -12.93 7.08
CA PHE A 707 24.93 -12.40 5.74
C PHE A 707 25.01 -13.52 4.70
N ILE A 708 25.74 -14.61 5.02
CA ILE A 708 25.85 -15.78 4.13
C ILE A 708 24.51 -16.48 3.99
N LYS A 709 23.74 -16.64 5.07
CA LYS A 709 22.38 -17.19 5.01
C LYS A 709 21.47 -16.38 4.07
N LEU A 710 21.62 -15.05 4.06
CA LEU A 710 20.79 -14.16 3.25
C LEU A 710 21.25 -14.08 1.79
N TYR A 711 22.55 -13.97 1.54
CA TYR A 711 23.11 -13.69 0.21
C TYR A 711 23.83 -14.87 -0.46
N GLY A 712 24.04 -15.96 0.27
CA GLY A 712 24.66 -17.20 -0.21
C GLY A 712 26.20 -17.18 -0.13
N LYS A 713 26.85 -16.05 -0.41
CA LYS A 713 28.31 -15.88 -0.35
C LYS A 713 28.71 -14.44 -0.08
N LEU A 714 29.97 -14.21 0.30
CA LEU A 714 30.55 -12.88 0.38
C LEU A 714 30.81 -12.32 -1.02
N PRO A 715 30.58 -11.01 -1.28
CA PRO A 715 30.79 -10.41 -2.58
C PRO A 715 32.31 -10.27 -2.89
N GLU A 716 32.65 -10.45 -4.16
CA GLU A 716 34.00 -10.21 -4.67
C GLU A 716 34.25 -8.70 -4.84
N ASN A 717 35.49 -8.26 -4.73
CA ASN A 717 35.92 -6.84 -4.87
C ASN A 717 35.31 -5.86 -3.84
N THR A 718 34.99 -6.36 -2.65
CA THR A 718 34.46 -5.57 -1.54
C THR A 718 35.44 -5.61 -0.37
N GLU A 719 35.71 -4.46 0.24
CA GLU A 719 36.51 -4.36 1.47
C GLU A 719 35.63 -4.77 2.66
N PHE A 720 36.10 -5.72 3.47
CA PHE A 720 35.43 -6.12 4.70
C PHE A 720 36.08 -5.47 5.91
N ILE A 721 35.28 -4.86 6.75
CA ILE A 721 35.69 -4.24 8.00
C ILE A 721 35.04 -5.01 9.14
N THR A 722 35.82 -5.46 10.12
CA THR A 722 35.32 -6.20 11.26
C THR A 722 35.48 -5.41 12.56
N ARG A 723 34.59 -5.67 13.50
CA ARG A 723 34.68 -5.15 14.86
C ARG A 723 35.29 -6.20 15.78
N GLY A 724 36.53 -6.01 16.12
CA GLY A 724 37.25 -6.85 17.06
C GLY A 724 37.84 -8.14 16.47
N PRO A 725 38.83 -8.71 17.17
CA PRO A 725 39.65 -9.81 16.67
C PRO A 725 38.89 -11.10 16.42
N ILE A 726 37.81 -11.35 17.17
CA ILE A 726 36.99 -12.57 17.04
C ILE A 726 36.20 -12.55 15.72
N THR A 727 35.64 -11.40 15.37
CA THR A 727 34.91 -11.24 14.11
C THR A 727 35.89 -11.34 12.93
N GLN A 728 37.09 -10.81 13.09
CA GLN A 728 38.15 -10.89 12.07
C GLN A 728 38.56 -12.36 11.84
N ALA A 729 38.85 -13.09 12.88
CA ALA A 729 39.22 -14.51 12.79
C ALA A 729 38.12 -15.36 12.12
N HIS A 730 36.87 -15.10 12.47
CA HIS A 730 35.74 -15.79 11.84
C HIS A 730 35.58 -15.43 10.35
N LEU A 731 35.79 -14.16 9.99
CA LEU A 731 35.79 -13.73 8.58
C LEU A 731 36.88 -14.43 7.77
N GLU A 732 38.10 -14.53 8.32
CA GLU A 732 39.23 -15.22 7.69
C GLU A 732 38.95 -16.73 7.49
N GLU A 733 38.32 -17.37 8.47
CA GLU A 733 37.87 -18.75 8.34
C GLU A 733 36.86 -18.94 7.20
N VAL A 734 35.92 -18.02 7.07
CA VAL A 734 34.91 -18.05 6.02
C VAL A 734 35.48 -17.76 4.63
N LEU A 735 36.44 -16.83 4.52
CA LEU A 735 37.11 -16.52 3.25
C LEU A 735 38.04 -17.63 2.77
N ASN A 736 38.52 -18.48 3.66
CA ASN A 736 39.41 -19.62 3.34
C ASN A 736 38.64 -20.91 3.01
N LYS A 737 37.34 -20.94 3.25
CA LYS A 737 36.41 -22.03 2.82
C LYS A 737 35.88 -21.80 1.43
#